data_6d4756041eccc42bfb5d75e6e69eaef2
#
_entry.id   6d4756041eccc42bfb5d75e6e69eaef2
#
_cell.length_a   1.000
_cell.length_b   1.000
_cell.length_c   1.000
_cell.angle_alpha   90.00
_cell.angle_beta   90.00
_cell.angle_gamma   90.00
#
_symmetry.space_group_name_H-M   'P 1'
#
loop_
_entity.id
_entity.type
_entity.pdbx_description
1 polymer ?
#
loop_
_entity_poly.entity_id
_entity_poly.type
_entity_poly.pdbx_seq_one_letter_code
_entity_poly.pdbx_strand_id
1 'polypeptide(L)'
;MIKHKWIGAITALLMAVAVLATVFVCLNPSAVTSITGSSQSPYVLAMDKTEIMSIQIIAEEAEWASMLENATAEEYIPATVIINGVTVENVGIRPKGNSSLSTVAQDDTTDRFSFKIEFDHYITGQTWLGLDKIVINNMQGDATYMKEYISYDIMSYIGVETPLYAFADISLNGETWGFYLAVECLEDSYTERVYGDDHGKLYKPESMGMRGEGQMNEFMEGMRGNNTTMQAQDRQEENGQIQPPDGNTQNFPNIQDGDIPGGFGGMSGGGGSLQYTDDEVSSYSAIFDNSVFEATDTDYKRVIDALKKLSNGEDLEDTVDVEATLKYFAAHTVVVNLDSYVSNMAHNYYLYEDDGQLTILPWDYNLAFGGFQSGDASSVVNFPIDTPVSGASMEERPLLGKLLEVPEYLELYHEYLQQIVDEYFNSSLFEQTVDSLNILISSYVEKDPTAFYDYDAYQTAVVELKELGILRAESVEGQLDGVIPSTSEGQSADSSKLVDASGVDLSALGSMGNGMVSMEGGMEGGMDFDRETMQKAMEIIQAAGENELTGEQLEQLRELGLTEEQITQFQSMSQRGFGGNMDRPQGGMGGRFPGDMQGGKINAANQNSDSGNGQSVITAGFDTTTWLFIGGCLVLLLSGLMFVTLFKRRSA
;
A
#
# COMPACT_ATOMS: atom_id res chain seq x y z
N MET A 1 -10.36 50.71 39.39
CA MET A 1 -9.11 51.11 38.68
C MET A 1 -7.94 50.81 39.59
N ILE A 2 -7.13 49.82 39.20
CA ILE A 2 -5.97 49.38 40.02
C ILE A 2 -4.82 50.38 39.73
N LYS A 3 -4.54 51.25 40.66
CA LYS A 3 -3.38 52.16 40.61
C LYS A 3 -2.18 51.49 41.26
N HIS A 4 -1.46 50.65 40.52
CA HIS A 4 -0.22 50.05 40.98
C HIS A 4 0.95 50.77 40.32
N LYS A 5 1.87 51.40 41.11
CA LYS A 5 3.04 52.16 40.66
C LYS A 5 3.98 51.34 39.70
N TRP A 6 3.87 50.03 39.75
CA TRP A 6 4.72 49.08 39.02
C TRP A 6 4.16 48.58 37.72
N ILE A 7 2.87 48.82 37.36
CA ILE A 7 2.26 48.29 36.14
C ILE A 7 3.01 48.74 34.89
N GLY A 8 3.38 50.03 34.80
CA GLY A 8 4.12 50.53 33.67
C GLY A 8 5.52 49.94 33.53
N ALA A 9 6.19 49.66 34.65
CA ALA A 9 7.50 49.03 34.64
C ALA A 9 7.43 47.54 34.25
N ILE A 10 6.41 46.82 34.72
CA ILE A 10 6.18 45.41 34.39
C ILE A 10 5.79 45.26 32.93
N THR A 11 4.94 46.13 32.39
CA THR A 11 4.57 46.12 30.97
C THR A 11 5.76 46.42 30.06
N ALA A 12 6.61 47.39 30.45
CA ALA A 12 7.82 47.70 29.71
C ALA A 12 8.84 46.55 29.75
N LEU A 13 8.97 45.87 30.88
CA LEU A 13 9.84 44.70 31.03
C LEU A 13 9.32 43.51 30.16
N LEU A 14 8.03 43.25 30.20
CA LEU A 14 7.43 42.19 29.37
C LEU A 14 7.56 42.45 27.87
N MET A 15 7.37 43.68 27.43
CA MET A 15 7.65 44.10 26.05
C MET A 15 9.11 43.94 25.68
N ALA A 16 10.06 44.35 26.55
CA ALA A 16 11.47 44.19 26.29
C ALA A 16 11.86 42.68 26.19
N VAL A 17 11.31 41.84 27.06
CA VAL A 17 11.53 40.39 26.99
C VAL A 17 10.93 39.78 25.70
N ALA A 18 9.73 40.20 25.28
CA ALA A 18 9.11 39.75 24.03
C ALA A 18 9.96 40.16 22.79
N VAL A 19 10.48 41.41 22.78
CA VAL A 19 11.37 41.88 21.72
C VAL A 19 12.69 41.10 21.68
N LEU A 20 13.29 40.87 22.85
CA LEU A 20 14.52 40.08 22.95
C LEU A 20 14.30 38.63 22.54
N ALA A 21 13.18 38.05 22.90
CA ALA A 21 12.80 36.70 22.46
C ALA A 21 12.61 36.65 20.92
N THR A 22 11.91 37.62 20.33
CA THR A 22 11.72 37.71 18.88
C THR A 22 13.07 37.89 18.15
N VAL A 23 13.95 38.78 18.64
CA VAL A 23 15.30 38.97 18.08
C VAL A 23 16.13 37.70 18.22
N PHE A 24 16.06 37.01 19.37
CA PHE A 24 16.76 35.76 19.58
C PHE A 24 16.29 34.68 18.58
N VAL A 25 14.98 34.56 18.37
CA VAL A 25 14.37 33.66 17.37
C VAL A 25 14.84 33.97 15.95
N CYS A 26 14.83 35.26 15.57
CA CYS A 26 15.28 35.70 14.24
C CYS A 26 16.80 35.49 14.01
N LEU A 27 17.62 35.62 15.06
CA LEU A 27 19.06 35.41 14.97
C LEU A 27 19.52 33.95 15.10
N ASN A 28 18.64 33.07 15.62
CA ASN A 28 18.89 31.63 15.80
C ASN A 28 17.67 30.82 15.37
N PRO A 29 17.39 30.74 14.05
CA PRO A 29 16.24 29.95 13.56
C PRO A 29 16.35 28.47 13.97
N SER A 30 17.54 27.92 14.04
CA SER A 30 17.79 26.56 14.54
C SER A 30 17.49 26.35 16.04
N ALA A 31 17.45 27.42 16.86
CA ALA A 31 17.06 27.33 18.27
C ALA A 31 15.52 27.24 18.44
N VAL A 32 14.76 27.69 17.43
CA VAL A 32 13.29 27.59 17.43
C VAL A 32 12.87 26.20 17.02
N THR A 33 13.53 25.62 16.02
CA THR A 33 13.31 24.21 15.62
C THR A 33 13.61 23.25 16.77
N SER A 34 14.59 23.55 17.63
CA SER A 34 14.85 22.76 18.85
C SER A 34 13.82 22.96 19.98
N ILE A 35 13.03 24.05 19.96
CA ILE A 35 12.01 24.36 20.97
C ILE A 35 10.62 23.91 20.51
N THR A 36 10.39 23.87 19.21
CA THR A 36 9.10 23.44 18.59
C THR A 36 9.08 21.98 18.17
N GLY A 37 10.16 21.21 18.44
CA GLY A 37 10.26 19.77 18.22
C GLY A 37 9.65 19.28 16.90
N SER A 38 10.26 19.59 15.81
CA SER A 38 10.53 18.80 14.61
C SER A 38 11.00 19.72 13.49
N SER A 39 12.28 19.68 13.19
CA SER A 39 12.69 20.07 11.85
C SER A 39 12.15 18.99 10.92
N GLN A 40 11.11 19.28 10.17
CA GLN A 40 10.67 18.38 9.10
C GLN A 40 11.90 17.95 8.29
N SER A 41 12.09 16.65 8.15
CA SER A 41 13.19 16.13 7.34
C SER A 41 13.10 16.69 5.92
N PRO A 42 14.21 17.08 5.27
CA PRO A 42 14.16 17.75 3.98
C PRO A 42 13.43 16.97 2.88
N TYR A 43 13.36 15.63 2.96
CA TYR A 43 12.63 14.81 2.00
C TYR A 43 11.13 15.12 1.99
N VAL A 44 10.54 15.54 3.11
CA VAL A 44 9.11 15.90 3.18
C VAL A 44 8.76 17.03 2.21
N LEU A 45 9.67 18.01 2.05
CA LEU A 45 9.49 19.07 1.08
C LEU A 45 9.86 18.65 -0.34
N ALA A 46 10.73 17.63 -0.48
CA ALA A 46 11.19 17.15 -1.78
C ALA A 46 10.23 16.13 -2.42
N MET A 47 9.34 15.51 -1.63
CA MET A 47 8.22 14.68 -2.08
C MET A 47 6.93 15.50 -2.17
N ASP A 48 6.96 16.59 -2.91
CA ASP A 48 5.78 17.43 -3.17
C ASP A 48 4.83 16.71 -4.13
N LYS A 49 3.65 16.31 -3.62
CA LYS A 49 2.65 15.60 -4.41
C LYS A 49 2.10 16.39 -5.60
N THR A 50 2.31 17.71 -5.63
CA THR A 50 1.87 18.59 -6.72
C THR A 50 2.88 18.71 -7.85
N GLU A 51 4.06 18.10 -7.72
CA GLU A 51 5.14 18.12 -8.71
C GLU A 51 5.51 16.69 -9.14
N ILE A 52 6.13 16.57 -10.32
CA ILE A 52 6.64 15.28 -10.79
C ILE A 52 8.09 15.11 -10.32
N MET A 53 8.35 14.05 -9.57
CA MET A 53 9.70 13.67 -9.18
C MET A 53 10.47 13.16 -10.41
N SER A 54 11.75 13.53 -10.51
CA SER A 54 12.66 12.92 -11.48
C SER A 54 13.51 11.87 -10.76
N ILE A 55 13.44 10.61 -11.19
CA ILE A 55 14.25 9.52 -10.62
C ILE A 55 15.08 8.89 -11.75
N GLN A 56 16.40 9.09 -11.70
CA GLN A 56 17.33 8.48 -12.64
C GLN A 56 18.03 7.31 -11.93
N ILE A 57 17.90 6.12 -12.49
CA ILE A 57 18.54 4.89 -12.00
C ILE A 57 19.75 4.60 -12.90
N ILE A 58 20.91 4.39 -12.29
CA ILE A 58 22.14 4.02 -12.95
C ILE A 58 22.59 2.68 -12.38
N ALA A 59 22.51 1.61 -13.16
CA ALA A 59 22.86 0.24 -12.79
C ALA A 59 23.64 -0.44 -13.91
N GLU A 60 24.40 -1.49 -13.58
CA GLU A 60 25.04 -2.34 -14.57
C GLU A 60 23.97 -3.10 -15.39
N GLU A 61 24.07 -3.03 -16.71
CA GLU A 61 23.05 -3.61 -17.61
C GLU A 61 22.82 -5.11 -17.38
N ALA A 62 23.92 -5.87 -17.12
CA ALA A 62 23.82 -7.30 -16.89
C ALA A 62 23.19 -7.65 -15.54
N GLU A 63 23.44 -6.85 -14.49
CA GLU A 63 22.84 -7.03 -13.16
C GLU A 63 21.35 -6.67 -13.21
N TRP A 64 21.01 -5.57 -13.90
CA TRP A 64 19.62 -5.17 -14.09
C TRP A 64 18.82 -6.24 -14.86
N ALA A 65 19.34 -6.74 -15.98
CA ALA A 65 18.68 -7.79 -16.76
C ALA A 65 18.50 -9.08 -15.93
N SER A 66 19.55 -9.50 -15.18
CA SER A 66 19.46 -10.67 -14.32
C SER A 66 18.45 -10.50 -13.19
N MET A 67 18.33 -9.30 -12.60
CA MET A 67 17.34 -8.99 -11.59
C MET A 67 15.91 -9.12 -12.14
N LEU A 68 15.65 -8.62 -13.37
CA LEU A 68 14.32 -8.74 -14.00
C LEU A 68 13.99 -10.20 -14.35
N GLU A 69 14.95 -10.97 -14.89
CA GLU A 69 14.76 -12.41 -15.16
C GLU A 69 14.43 -13.23 -13.90
N ASN A 70 14.92 -12.79 -12.74
CA ASN A 70 14.71 -13.45 -11.45
C ASN A 70 13.88 -12.59 -10.47
N ALA A 71 12.96 -11.78 -10.99
CA ALA A 71 12.25 -10.74 -10.23
C ALA A 71 11.54 -11.28 -8.98
N THR A 72 11.01 -12.51 -9.03
CA THR A 72 10.32 -13.17 -7.91
C THR A 72 11.26 -13.57 -6.75
N ALA A 73 12.58 -13.56 -6.95
CA ALA A 73 13.55 -13.77 -5.88
C ALA A 73 13.71 -12.51 -5.00
N GLU A 74 13.26 -11.36 -5.47
CA GLU A 74 13.33 -10.06 -4.78
C GLU A 74 14.75 -9.72 -4.27
N GLU A 75 15.79 -10.13 -5.00
CA GLU A 75 17.18 -9.86 -4.64
C GLU A 75 17.58 -8.43 -5.00
N TYR A 76 18.33 -7.79 -4.09
CA TYR A 76 18.85 -6.45 -4.30
C TYR A 76 20.07 -6.44 -5.21
N ILE A 77 20.10 -5.47 -6.14
CA ILE A 77 21.31 -5.11 -6.89
C ILE A 77 21.79 -3.72 -6.49
N PRO A 78 23.11 -3.44 -6.58
CA PRO A 78 23.63 -2.10 -6.33
C PRO A 78 23.31 -1.15 -7.48
N ALA A 79 22.88 0.06 -7.14
CA ALA A 79 22.63 1.12 -8.10
C ALA A 79 23.09 2.49 -7.55
N THR A 80 23.17 3.48 -8.45
CA THR A 80 23.20 4.89 -8.10
C THR A 80 21.88 5.51 -8.52
N VAL A 81 21.25 6.27 -7.65
CA VAL A 81 20.03 7.01 -7.99
C VAL A 81 20.26 8.52 -7.91
N ILE A 82 19.62 9.26 -8.81
CA ILE A 82 19.57 10.71 -8.77
C ILE A 82 18.10 11.10 -8.69
N ILE A 83 17.68 11.54 -7.51
CA ILE A 83 16.29 11.92 -7.24
C ILE A 83 16.22 13.43 -7.07
N ASN A 84 15.46 14.11 -7.92
CA ASN A 84 15.34 15.57 -7.96
C ASN A 84 16.72 16.28 -7.95
N GLY A 85 17.70 15.70 -8.65
CA GLY A 85 19.06 16.21 -8.75
C GLY A 85 19.99 15.88 -7.58
N VAL A 86 19.51 15.18 -6.55
CA VAL A 86 20.32 14.70 -5.41
C VAL A 86 20.78 13.28 -5.70
N THR A 87 22.10 13.07 -5.74
CA THR A 87 22.70 11.75 -6.03
C THR A 87 22.91 10.94 -4.75
N VAL A 88 22.50 9.68 -4.77
CA VAL A 88 22.82 8.70 -3.72
C VAL A 88 23.43 7.47 -4.41
N GLU A 89 24.68 7.18 -4.05
CA GLU A 89 25.44 6.06 -4.64
C GLU A 89 25.31 4.81 -3.77
N ASN A 90 25.47 3.62 -4.37
CA ASN A 90 25.44 2.33 -3.67
C ASN A 90 24.14 2.09 -2.88
N VAL A 91 23.02 2.39 -3.48
CA VAL A 91 21.71 2.02 -2.96
C VAL A 91 21.34 0.61 -3.38
N GLY A 92 20.51 -0.09 -2.60
CA GLY A 92 19.89 -1.33 -3.01
C GLY A 92 18.62 -1.05 -3.82
N ILE A 93 18.47 -1.69 -4.97
CA ILE A 93 17.20 -1.67 -5.73
C ILE A 93 16.78 -3.09 -6.05
N ARG A 94 15.50 -3.40 -5.92
CA ARG A 94 14.91 -4.69 -6.26
C ARG A 94 13.47 -4.55 -6.75
N PRO A 95 12.95 -5.53 -7.51
CA PRO A 95 11.51 -5.65 -7.73
C PRO A 95 10.77 -5.86 -6.41
N LYS A 96 9.52 -5.44 -6.36
CA LYS A 96 8.67 -5.63 -5.18
C LYS A 96 7.24 -5.99 -5.59
N GLY A 97 6.52 -6.63 -4.71
CA GLY A 97 5.13 -6.98 -4.87
C GLY A 97 4.89 -8.45 -4.53
N ASN A 98 3.65 -8.88 -4.60
CA ASN A 98 3.25 -10.27 -4.40
C ASN A 98 2.55 -10.78 -5.67
N SER A 99 1.21 -10.64 -5.74
CA SER A 99 0.43 -11.03 -6.93
C SER A 99 0.83 -10.19 -8.15
N SER A 100 1.03 -8.88 -7.97
CA SER A 100 1.47 -7.96 -9.04
C SER A 100 2.85 -8.34 -9.58
N LEU A 101 3.81 -8.64 -8.72
CA LEU A 101 5.15 -9.11 -9.09
C LEU A 101 5.06 -10.41 -9.90
N SER A 102 4.30 -11.39 -9.38
CA SER A 102 4.14 -12.69 -10.06
C SER A 102 3.44 -12.56 -11.41
N THR A 103 2.47 -11.64 -11.53
CA THR A 103 1.77 -11.39 -12.80
C THR A 103 2.70 -10.82 -13.86
N VAL A 104 3.50 -9.79 -13.50
CA VAL A 104 4.47 -9.20 -14.44
C VAL A 104 5.57 -10.22 -14.78
N ALA A 105 6.08 -10.99 -13.83
CA ALA A 105 7.10 -12.02 -14.07
C ALA A 105 6.63 -13.17 -14.98
N GLN A 106 5.33 -13.36 -15.16
CA GLN A 106 4.73 -14.36 -16.06
C GLN A 106 4.34 -13.78 -17.43
N ASP A 107 4.46 -12.48 -17.61
CA ASP A 107 4.11 -11.79 -18.85
C ASP A 107 5.37 -11.40 -19.62
N ASP A 108 5.71 -12.18 -20.66
CA ASP A 108 6.90 -11.95 -21.52
C ASP A 108 6.81 -10.63 -22.34
N THR A 109 5.73 -9.87 -22.24
CA THR A 109 5.52 -8.64 -23.01
C THR A 109 5.88 -7.37 -22.26
N THR A 110 6.14 -7.46 -20.95
CA THR A 110 6.44 -6.29 -20.11
C THR A 110 7.46 -6.59 -19.02
N ASP A 111 8.34 -5.62 -18.76
CA ASP A 111 9.28 -5.60 -17.62
C ASP A 111 8.90 -4.51 -16.61
N ARG A 112 7.63 -4.04 -16.63
CA ARG A 112 7.15 -2.95 -15.80
C ARG A 112 6.89 -3.44 -14.37
N PHE A 113 7.94 -3.76 -13.65
CA PHE A 113 7.86 -4.11 -12.23
C PHE A 113 7.68 -2.87 -11.35
N SER A 114 7.08 -3.03 -10.17
CA SER A 114 7.25 -2.10 -9.07
C SER A 114 8.62 -2.35 -8.42
N PHE A 115 9.28 -1.29 -7.93
CA PHE A 115 10.60 -1.40 -7.32
C PHE A 115 10.60 -0.86 -5.89
N LYS A 116 11.47 -1.41 -5.05
CA LYS A 116 11.88 -0.84 -3.76
C LYS A 116 13.31 -0.35 -3.87
N ILE A 117 13.56 0.89 -3.45
CA ILE A 117 14.88 1.48 -3.32
C ILE A 117 15.15 1.63 -1.82
N GLU A 118 16.22 1.01 -1.35
CA GLU A 118 16.70 1.06 0.02
C GLU A 118 18.03 1.81 0.03
N PHE A 119 18.02 3.02 0.61
CA PHE A 119 19.20 3.89 0.53
C PHE A 119 20.33 3.40 1.40
N ASP A 120 20.05 2.75 2.52
CA ASP A 120 21.04 2.26 3.48
C ASP A 120 21.40 0.78 3.32
N HIS A 121 20.90 0.10 2.29
CA HIS A 121 21.11 -1.34 2.08
C HIS A 121 22.60 -1.77 2.14
N TYR A 122 23.46 -1.02 1.46
CA TYR A 122 24.92 -1.30 1.44
C TYR A 122 25.73 -0.37 2.34
N ILE A 123 25.17 0.77 2.75
CA ILE A 123 25.86 1.77 3.57
C ILE A 123 24.93 2.20 4.71
N THR A 124 25.13 1.60 5.87
CA THR A 124 24.29 1.82 7.06
C THR A 124 24.09 3.29 7.37
N GLY A 125 22.82 3.70 7.53
CA GLY A 125 22.41 5.05 7.87
C GLY A 125 22.48 6.04 6.69
N GLN A 126 22.68 5.57 5.45
CA GLN A 126 22.57 6.40 4.27
C GLN A 126 21.10 6.71 3.97
N THR A 127 20.79 7.95 3.62
CA THR A 127 19.42 8.39 3.31
C THR A 127 19.39 9.30 2.10
N TRP A 128 18.22 9.39 1.46
CA TRP A 128 17.94 10.48 0.54
C TRP A 128 17.23 11.61 1.30
N LEU A 129 17.95 12.68 1.65
CA LEU A 129 17.42 13.84 2.40
C LEU A 129 16.75 13.49 3.74
N GLY A 130 17.11 12.36 4.35
CA GLY A 130 16.51 11.84 5.59
C GLY A 130 15.51 10.71 5.36
N LEU A 131 15.17 10.36 4.12
CA LEU A 131 14.34 9.19 3.78
C LEU A 131 15.22 7.95 3.67
N ASP A 132 14.84 6.87 4.35
CA ASP A 132 15.56 5.59 4.34
C ASP A 132 15.18 4.69 3.16
N LYS A 133 13.91 4.65 2.77
CA LYS A 133 13.38 3.78 1.70
C LYS A 133 12.22 4.41 0.96
N ILE A 134 12.13 4.10 -0.34
CA ILE A 134 11.02 4.51 -1.19
C ILE A 134 10.58 3.33 -2.08
N VAL A 135 9.29 3.18 -2.29
CA VAL A 135 8.75 2.29 -3.32
C VAL A 135 8.30 3.08 -4.54
N ILE A 136 8.39 2.46 -5.70
CA ILE A 136 7.98 2.99 -6.99
C ILE A 136 6.94 2.04 -7.54
N ASN A 137 5.65 2.40 -7.42
CA ASN A 137 4.51 1.58 -7.81
C ASN A 137 4.21 1.72 -9.30
N ASN A 138 4.06 0.59 -9.99
CA ASN A 138 3.95 0.50 -11.46
C ASN A 138 2.54 0.76 -12.01
N MET A 139 1.55 1.07 -11.18
CA MET A 139 0.16 1.35 -11.54
C MET A 139 -0.57 0.16 -12.23
N GLN A 140 -0.15 -1.07 -11.94
CA GLN A 140 -0.88 -2.24 -12.43
C GLN A 140 -2.30 -2.26 -11.84
N GLY A 141 -3.31 -2.51 -12.70
CA GLY A 141 -4.71 -2.49 -12.29
C GLY A 141 -5.32 -1.09 -12.11
N ASP A 142 -4.57 -0.03 -12.48
CA ASP A 142 -5.04 1.36 -12.46
C ASP A 142 -4.79 2.07 -13.79
N ALA A 143 -5.79 2.08 -14.66
CA ALA A 143 -5.71 2.77 -15.95
C ALA A 143 -5.73 4.30 -15.79
N THR A 144 -6.15 4.81 -14.62
CA THR A 144 -6.19 6.25 -14.33
C THR A 144 -4.86 6.80 -13.84
N TYR A 145 -3.96 5.94 -13.31
CA TYR A 145 -2.76 6.34 -12.56
C TYR A 145 -3.07 7.12 -11.26
N MET A 146 -4.34 7.28 -10.88
CA MET A 146 -4.74 8.23 -9.84
C MET A 146 -5.36 7.58 -8.60
N LYS A 147 -5.75 6.29 -8.64
CA LYS A 147 -6.52 5.66 -7.56
C LYS A 147 -5.80 5.71 -6.21
N GLU A 148 -4.52 5.32 -6.18
CA GLU A 148 -3.71 5.34 -4.95
C GLU A 148 -3.47 6.78 -4.47
N TYR A 149 -3.14 7.70 -5.39
CA TYR A 149 -2.95 9.11 -5.08
C TYR A 149 -4.20 9.73 -4.44
N ILE A 150 -5.37 9.57 -5.08
CA ILE A 150 -6.64 10.16 -4.60
C ILE A 150 -7.06 9.53 -3.27
N SER A 151 -6.82 8.23 -3.08
CA SER A 151 -7.11 7.57 -1.82
C SER A 151 -6.31 8.17 -0.66
N TYR A 152 -4.99 8.35 -0.83
CA TYR A 152 -4.18 9.03 0.17
C TYR A 152 -4.54 10.52 0.32
N ASP A 153 -4.98 11.19 -0.75
CA ASP A 153 -5.40 12.59 -0.69
C ASP A 153 -6.67 12.76 0.17
N ILE A 154 -7.69 11.93 -0.02
CA ILE A 154 -8.91 11.90 0.80
C ILE A 154 -8.58 11.57 2.26
N MET A 155 -7.74 10.56 2.49
CA MET A 155 -7.29 10.18 3.83
C MET A 155 -6.57 11.31 4.55
N SER A 156 -5.59 11.94 3.89
CA SER A 156 -4.86 13.08 4.45
C SER A 156 -5.79 14.26 4.72
N TYR A 157 -6.81 14.47 3.88
CA TYR A 157 -7.78 15.56 4.03
C TYR A 157 -8.53 15.51 5.36
N ILE A 158 -8.93 14.32 5.81
CA ILE A 158 -9.61 14.14 7.11
C ILE A 158 -8.65 13.86 8.27
N GLY A 159 -7.33 13.91 8.03
CA GLY A 159 -6.30 13.77 9.05
C GLY A 159 -5.93 12.31 9.38
N VAL A 160 -6.00 11.40 8.43
CA VAL A 160 -5.36 10.07 8.52
C VAL A 160 -3.88 10.24 8.18
N GLU A 161 -3.01 9.64 8.98
CA GLU A 161 -1.58 9.60 8.73
C GLU A 161 -1.27 8.68 7.54
N THR A 162 -0.90 9.28 6.42
CA THR A 162 -0.56 8.57 5.18
C THR A 162 0.95 8.59 4.92
N PRO A 163 1.48 7.65 4.11
CA PRO A 163 2.79 7.84 3.52
C PRO A 163 2.82 9.12 2.67
N LEU A 164 3.99 9.71 2.46
CA LEU A 164 4.17 10.70 1.42
C LEU A 164 4.18 10.02 0.04
N TYR A 165 3.67 10.72 -0.95
CA TYR A 165 3.56 10.19 -2.32
C TYR A 165 3.70 11.31 -3.35
N ALA A 166 4.28 10.99 -4.50
CA ALA A 166 4.35 11.88 -5.65
C ALA A 166 4.52 11.05 -6.93
N PHE A 167 4.02 11.56 -8.05
CA PHE A 167 4.31 10.93 -9.33
C PHE A 167 5.78 11.05 -9.69
N ALA A 168 6.32 10.07 -10.39
CA ALA A 168 7.73 10.01 -10.73
C ALA A 168 7.95 9.62 -12.20
N ASP A 169 8.78 10.40 -12.89
CA ASP A 169 9.32 10.09 -14.21
C ASP A 169 10.64 9.36 -14.04
N ILE A 170 10.68 8.09 -14.44
CA ILE A 170 11.80 7.19 -14.22
C ILE A 170 12.64 7.07 -15.49
N SER A 171 13.96 7.19 -15.35
CA SER A 171 14.93 6.82 -16.39
C SER A 171 15.93 5.79 -15.88
N LEU A 172 16.34 4.87 -16.75
CA LEU A 172 17.36 3.86 -16.52
C LEU A 172 18.52 4.08 -17.47
N ASN A 173 19.74 4.28 -16.94
CA ASN A 173 20.96 4.50 -17.71
C ASN A 173 20.84 5.61 -18.78
N GLY A 174 19.99 6.61 -18.52
CA GLY A 174 19.74 7.75 -19.40
C GLY A 174 18.62 7.58 -20.42
N GLU A 175 17.98 6.41 -20.49
CA GLU A 175 16.80 6.16 -21.33
C GLU A 175 15.53 6.22 -20.49
N THR A 176 14.42 6.72 -21.07
CA THR A 176 13.13 6.75 -20.37
C THR A 176 12.67 5.33 -20.06
N TRP A 177 12.36 5.06 -18.79
CA TRP A 177 11.88 3.77 -18.33
C TRP A 177 10.35 3.73 -18.23
N GLY A 178 9.74 4.69 -17.54
CA GLY A 178 8.30 4.77 -17.39
C GLY A 178 7.84 5.79 -16.36
N PHE A 179 6.52 5.92 -16.23
CA PHE A 179 5.86 6.84 -15.33
C PHE A 179 5.19 6.07 -14.17
N TYR A 180 5.48 6.41 -12.92
CA TYR A 180 5.18 5.65 -11.71
C TYR A 180 4.64 6.54 -10.59
N LEU A 181 4.13 5.94 -9.50
CA LEU A 181 3.91 6.62 -8.23
C LEU A 181 5.01 6.25 -7.24
N ALA A 182 5.77 7.22 -6.78
CA ALA A 182 6.73 7.07 -5.71
C ALA A 182 6.01 7.25 -4.36
N VAL A 183 6.19 6.30 -3.44
CA VAL A 183 5.53 6.28 -2.13
C VAL A 183 6.57 6.04 -1.04
N GLU A 184 6.52 6.82 0.03
CA GLU A 184 7.32 6.64 1.25
C GLU A 184 7.06 5.25 1.86
N CYS A 185 8.10 4.50 2.21
CA CYS A 185 7.90 3.26 2.96
C CYS A 185 7.49 3.57 4.40
N LEU A 186 6.55 2.78 4.94
CA LEU A 186 6.19 2.86 6.35
C LEU A 186 7.26 2.11 7.16
N GLU A 187 8.41 2.77 7.36
CA GLU A 187 9.58 2.27 8.09
C GLU A 187 10.16 3.41 8.97
N ASP A 188 11.44 3.44 9.26
CA ASP A 188 12.06 4.37 10.21
C ASP A 188 11.71 5.84 9.94
N SER A 189 11.93 6.33 8.71
CA SER A 189 11.70 7.74 8.36
C SER A 189 10.24 8.16 8.53
N TYR A 190 9.30 7.28 8.17
CA TYR A 190 7.87 7.51 8.33
C TYR A 190 7.50 7.60 9.81
N THR A 191 7.91 6.63 10.63
CA THR A 191 7.57 6.59 12.05
C THR A 191 8.19 7.75 12.83
N GLU A 192 9.44 8.11 12.52
CA GLU A 192 10.06 9.32 13.09
C GLU A 192 9.31 10.59 12.69
N ARG A 193 8.83 10.68 11.45
CA ARG A 193 8.08 11.85 10.94
C ARG A 193 6.73 12.00 11.61
N VAL A 194 6.01 10.89 11.80
CA VAL A 194 4.61 10.89 12.29
C VAL A 194 4.56 10.84 13.81
N TYR A 195 5.36 9.98 14.42
CA TYR A 195 5.28 9.66 15.85
C TYR A 195 6.47 10.17 16.66
N GLY A 196 7.56 10.59 15.99
CA GLY A 196 8.79 11.08 16.65
C GLY A 196 9.77 9.95 16.98
N ASP A 197 10.90 10.35 17.62
CA ASP A 197 12.04 9.46 17.89
C ASP A 197 11.71 8.30 18.85
N ASP A 198 10.75 8.48 19.76
CA ASP A 198 10.32 7.48 20.75
C ASP A 198 9.05 6.74 20.30
N HIS A 199 8.93 6.46 19.00
CA HIS A 199 7.77 5.76 18.42
C HIS A 199 7.62 4.32 18.93
N GLY A 200 6.40 3.78 18.80
CA GLY A 200 6.03 2.41 19.13
C GLY A 200 6.55 1.37 18.14
N LYS A 201 5.83 0.28 17.98
CA LYS A 201 6.16 -0.82 17.07
C LYS A 201 5.23 -0.82 15.86
N LEU A 202 5.77 -1.23 14.72
CA LEU A 202 5.07 -1.29 13.46
C LEU A 202 5.13 -2.71 12.90
N TYR A 203 3.98 -3.22 12.47
CA TYR A 203 3.83 -4.55 11.90
C TYR A 203 3.14 -4.44 10.54
N LYS A 204 3.50 -5.33 9.60
CA LYS A 204 2.83 -5.48 8.32
C LYS A 204 2.13 -6.84 8.25
N PRO A 205 0.88 -6.97 8.73
CA PRO A 205 0.19 -8.25 8.76
C PRO A 205 0.01 -8.82 7.34
N GLU A 206 0.45 -10.07 7.15
CA GLU A 206 0.33 -10.78 5.88
C GLU A 206 -0.25 -12.18 6.12
N SER A 207 -1.25 -12.58 5.35
CA SER A 207 -1.81 -13.93 5.45
C SER A 207 -0.82 -14.97 4.87
N MET A 208 -0.71 -16.15 5.52
CA MET A 208 0.21 -17.22 5.11
C MET A 208 0.07 -17.68 3.65
N GLY A 209 -1.08 -17.46 3.01
CA GLY A 209 -1.32 -17.83 1.61
C GLY A 209 -0.65 -16.92 0.59
N MET A 210 -0.08 -15.80 1.01
CA MET A 210 0.50 -14.78 0.14
C MET A 210 2.04 -14.70 0.19
N ARG A 211 2.69 -15.58 0.96
CA ARG A 211 4.16 -15.66 0.94
C ARG A 211 4.63 -16.17 -0.41
N GLY A 212 5.47 -15.42 -1.12
CA GLY A 212 6.12 -15.86 -2.35
C GLY A 212 6.86 -17.19 -2.15
N GLU A 213 7.03 -17.98 -3.22
CA GLU A 213 7.65 -19.33 -3.15
C GLU A 213 9.01 -19.34 -2.44
N GLY A 214 9.79 -18.25 -2.50
CA GLY A 214 11.09 -18.12 -1.81
C GLY A 214 10.94 -18.10 -0.28
N GLN A 215 10.00 -17.32 0.24
CA GLN A 215 9.74 -17.23 1.69
C GLN A 215 9.05 -18.49 2.24
N MET A 216 8.22 -19.16 1.41
CA MET A 216 7.60 -20.44 1.75
C MET A 216 8.68 -21.54 1.92
N ASN A 217 9.70 -21.55 1.06
CA ASN A 217 10.79 -22.53 1.16
C ASN A 217 11.65 -22.29 2.40
N GLU A 218 11.96 -21.06 2.75
CA GLU A 218 12.73 -20.71 3.96
C GLU A 218 11.96 -21.07 5.25
N PHE A 219 10.65 -20.81 5.28
CA PHE A 219 9.75 -21.23 6.36
C PHE A 219 9.67 -22.76 6.51
N MET A 220 9.57 -23.49 5.40
CA MET A 220 9.55 -24.96 5.39
C MET A 220 10.89 -25.57 5.77
N GLU A 221 12.03 -24.92 5.46
CA GLU A 221 13.36 -25.32 5.92
C GLU A 221 13.54 -25.04 7.42
N GLY A 222 13.04 -23.92 7.92
CA GLY A 222 13.02 -23.59 9.35
C GLY A 222 12.23 -24.63 10.18
N MET A 223 11.06 -25.05 9.69
CA MET A 223 10.26 -26.11 10.32
C MET A 223 10.96 -27.49 10.26
N ARG A 224 11.68 -27.80 9.18
CA ARG A 224 12.48 -29.04 9.07
C ARG A 224 13.70 -29.03 9.99
N GLY A 225 14.34 -27.87 10.19
CA GLY A 225 15.46 -27.69 11.09
C GLY A 225 15.12 -27.94 12.56
N ASN A 226 13.95 -27.51 13.02
CA ASN A 226 13.53 -27.68 14.42
C ASN A 226 13.11 -29.12 14.78
N ASN A 227 12.69 -29.93 13.79
CA ASN A 227 12.30 -31.31 14.05
C ASN A 227 13.52 -32.29 14.08
N THR A 228 14.71 -31.84 13.66
CA THR A 228 15.92 -32.67 13.66
C THR A 228 16.69 -32.59 15.00
N THR A 229 16.37 -31.61 15.85
CA THR A 229 17.09 -31.39 17.12
C THR A 229 16.50 -32.16 18.31
N MET A 230 15.33 -32.77 18.19
CA MET A 230 14.68 -33.52 19.27
C MET A 230 14.87 -35.05 19.19
N GLN A 231 15.58 -35.60 18.21
CA GLN A 231 15.81 -37.07 18.11
C GLN A 231 17.27 -37.54 18.09
N ALA A 232 18.21 -36.72 18.53
CA ALA A 232 19.64 -37.09 18.58
C ALA A 232 20.20 -37.29 20.00
N GLN A 233 19.42 -37.94 20.89
CA GLN A 233 20.00 -38.56 22.12
C GLN A 233 19.40 -39.94 22.30
N ASP A 234 20.25 -40.92 22.15
CA ASP A 234 20.19 -42.39 22.32
C ASP A 234 19.99 -43.22 21.05
N ARG A 235 21.12 -43.58 20.45
CA ARG A 235 21.40 -44.95 19.97
C ARG A 235 22.90 -45.16 19.72
N GLN A 236 23.45 -46.07 20.50
CA GLN A 236 24.79 -46.65 20.29
C GLN A 236 24.81 -47.57 19.05
N GLU A 237 25.99 -47.62 18.45
CA GLU A 237 26.33 -48.44 17.29
C GLU A 237 26.08 -49.94 17.50
N GLU A 238 25.47 -50.60 16.52
CA GLU A 238 25.76 -51.98 16.18
C GLU A 238 25.58 -52.26 14.67
N ASN A 239 26.59 -52.90 14.08
CA ASN A 239 26.72 -53.30 12.68
C ASN A 239 25.61 -54.21 12.19
N GLY A 240 25.10 -53.97 10.97
CA GLY A 240 24.29 -54.96 10.27
C GLY A 240 23.62 -54.45 9.00
N GLN A 241 23.97 -55.06 7.86
CA GLN A 241 23.36 -54.90 6.54
C GLN A 241 21.83 -54.85 6.58
N ILE A 242 21.21 -53.89 5.86
CA ILE A 242 19.77 -53.84 5.69
C ILE A 242 19.44 -53.93 4.20
N GLN A 243 18.73 -55.00 3.84
CA GLN A 243 17.90 -55.14 2.64
C GLN A 243 16.64 -54.26 2.79
N PRO A 244 16.06 -53.70 1.69
CA PRO A 244 14.81 -52.96 1.77
C PRO A 244 13.62 -53.88 1.97
N PRO A 245 12.68 -53.58 2.84
CA PRO A 245 11.42 -54.28 2.93
C PRO A 245 10.37 -53.72 1.96
N ASP A 246 9.70 -54.61 1.32
CA ASP A 246 8.52 -54.44 0.49
C ASP A 246 7.38 -53.72 1.21
N GLY A 247 6.59 -53.08 0.38
CA GLY A 247 5.36 -52.31 0.61
C GLY A 247 4.54 -52.62 1.86
N ASN A 248 4.21 -51.55 2.55
CA ASN A 248 2.96 -51.52 3.29
C ASN A 248 2.47 -50.05 3.40
N THR A 249 1.39 -49.81 2.69
CA THR A 249 0.48 -48.68 2.88
C THR A 249 -0.05 -48.73 4.31
N GLN A 250 0.31 -47.74 5.15
CA GLN A 250 -0.37 -47.54 6.43
C GLN A 250 -0.97 -46.15 6.53
N ASN A 251 -2.26 -46.18 6.38
CA ASN A 251 -3.32 -45.49 7.13
C ASN A 251 -3.00 -44.03 7.55
N PHE A 252 -3.40 -43.12 6.71
CA PHE A 252 -3.95 -41.86 7.19
C PHE A 252 -5.31 -42.18 7.86
N PRO A 253 -5.67 -41.57 8.98
CA PRO A 253 -6.99 -41.75 9.57
C PRO A 253 -8.04 -41.28 8.59
N ASN A 254 -8.98 -42.21 8.32
CA ASN A 254 -10.18 -42.01 7.52
C ASN A 254 -11.03 -40.95 8.22
N ILE A 255 -11.04 -39.72 7.72
CA ILE A 255 -12.01 -38.69 8.11
C ILE A 255 -13.29 -39.07 7.36
N GLN A 256 -14.25 -39.60 8.09
CA GLN A 256 -15.60 -39.88 7.58
C GLN A 256 -16.28 -38.57 7.20
N ASP A 257 -16.88 -38.56 6.02
CA ASP A 257 -17.83 -37.55 5.54
C ASP A 257 -18.85 -37.20 6.65
N GLY A 258 -18.82 -35.97 7.14
CA GLY A 258 -19.85 -35.47 8.03
C GLY A 258 -19.56 -34.19 8.79
N ASP A 259 -18.31 -33.80 8.94
CA ASP A 259 -17.94 -32.56 9.65
C ASP A 259 -16.93 -31.72 8.84
N ILE A 260 -17.38 -31.09 7.78
CA ILE A 260 -16.79 -29.89 7.21
C ILE A 260 -17.80 -28.78 7.43
N PRO A 261 -17.65 -27.96 8.47
CA PRO A 261 -18.40 -26.71 8.53
C PRO A 261 -17.79 -25.75 7.52
N GLY A 262 -18.54 -25.45 6.48
CA GLY A 262 -18.48 -24.25 5.68
C GLY A 262 -17.15 -23.88 5.03
N GLY A 263 -17.09 -23.95 3.70
CA GLY A 263 -16.38 -23.02 2.82
C GLY A 263 -14.86 -22.91 2.98
N PHE A 264 -14.19 -22.67 1.92
CA PHE A 264 -12.77 -22.32 1.76
C PHE A 264 -12.23 -21.23 2.71
N GLY A 265 -12.96 -20.83 3.74
CA GLY A 265 -12.60 -19.89 4.80
C GLY A 265 -11.74 -20.46 5.95
N GLY A 266 -11.37 -21.74 5.92
CA GLY A 266 -10.70 -22.41 7.04
C GLY A 266 -9.17 -22.44 7.01
N MET A 267 -8.50 -21.67 6.13
CA MET A 267 -7.05 -21.53 6.07
C MET A 267 -6.55 -20.09 6.25
N SER A 268 -7.38 -19.17 6.70
CA SER A 268 -6.89 -17.87 7.14
C SER A 268 -6.28 -18.07 8.52
N GLY A 269 -4.96 -18.20 8.59
CA GLY A 269 -4.22 -18.05 9.84
C GLY A 269 -4.63 -16.72 10.46
N GLY A 270 -5.20 -16.76 11.69
CA GLY A 270 -5.97 -15.69 12.32
C GLY A 270 -5.28 -14.34 12.55
N GLY A 271 -4.06 -14.13 12.06
CA GLY A 271 -3.30 -12.92 12.35
C GLY A 271 -3.73 -11.68 11.57
N GLY A 272 -3.88 -11.76 10.25
CA GLY A 272 -4.22 -10.60 9.41
C GLY A 272 -5.63 -10.03 9.65
N SER A 273 -6.56 -10.83 10.18
CA SER A 273 -7.91 -10.37 10.56
C SER A 273 -7.95 -9.61 11.88
N LEU A 274 -6.88 -9.62 12.66
CA LEU A 274 -6.78 -9.03 14.02
C LEU A 274 -7.76 -9.64 15.03
N GLN A 275 -8.21 -10.87 14.78
CA GLN A 275 -9.02 -11.64 15.74
C GLN A 275 -8.12 -12.23 16.82
N TYR A 276 -8.59 -12.16 18.08
CA TYR A 276 -7.94 -12.86 19.18
C TYR A 276 -8.17 -14.37 19.06
N THR A 277 -7.11 -15.15 19.13
CA THR A 277 -7.13 -16.62 19.09
C THR A 277 -6.81 -17.21 20.46
N ASP A 278 -5.64 -16.93 21.00
CA ASP A 278 -5.15 -17.36 22.31
C ASP A 278 -4.00 -16.47 22.78
N ASP A 279 -3.37 -16.80 23.92
CA ASP A 279 -2.27 -16.01 24.49
C ASP A 279 -0.88 -16.45 23.97
N GLU A 280 -0.79 -17.33 22.95
CA GLU A 280 0.47 -17.84 22.41
C GLU A 280 0.97 -16.97 21.24
N VAL A 281 2.21 -16.50 21.30
CA VAL A 281 2.84 -15.66 20.25
C VAL A 281 2.82 -16.36 18.90
N SER A 282 3.01 -17.68 18.85
CA SER A 282 3.02 -18.46 17.61
C SER A 282 1.69 -18.49 16.85
N SER A 283 0.58 -18.15 17.51
CA SER A 283 -0.74 -18.07 16.87
C SER A 283 -0.92 -16.81 16.01
N TYR A 284 0.02 -15.85 16.12
CA TYR A 284 -0.01 -14.56 15.43
C TYR A 284 1.20 -14.34 14.50
N SER A 285 1.73 -15.41 13.90
CA SER A 285 2.87 -15.33 13.00
C SER A 285 2.63 -14.40 11.80
N ALA A 286 1.38 -14.29 11.33
CA ALA A 286 0.99 -13.35 10.27
C ALA A 286 1.27 -11.87 10.63
N ILE A 287 1.30 -11.53 11.92
CA ILE A 287 1.65 -10.18 12.41
C ILE A 287 3.14 -10.13 12.77
N PHE A 288 3.61 -11.04 13.62
CA PHE A 288 4.90 -10.91 14.31
C PHE A 288 6.10 -11.29 13.45
N ASP A 289 5.96 -12.23 12.49
CA ASP A 289 7.01 -12.55 11.53
C ASP A 289 7.28 -11.38 10.55
N ASN A 290 6.37 -10.40 10.49
CA ASN A 290 6.44 -9.24 9.63
C ASN A 290 6.55 -7.94 10.47
N SER A 291 7.25 -8.00 11.60
CA SER A 291 7.64 -6.81 12.37
C SER A 291 8.60 -5.95 11.54
N VAL A 292 8.27 -4.67 11.38
CA VAL A 292 9.12 -3.72 10.65
C VAL A 292 10.37 -3.40 11.47
N PHE A 293 10.21 -3.28 12.80
CA PHE A 293 11.30 -3.04 13.75
C PHE A 293 11.53 -4.25 14.63
N GLU A 294 12.73 -4.33 15.21
CA GLU A 294 13.02 -5.33 16.23
C GLU A 294 12.01 -5.24 17.37
N ALA A 295 11.26 -6.30 17.58
CA ALA A 295 10.25 -6.42 18.62
C ALA A 295 10.59 -7.54 19.59
N THR A 296 10.14 -7.40 20.84
CA THR A 296 10.42 -8.35 21.94
C THR A 296 9.15 -9.11 22.32
N ASP A 297 9.32 -10.21 23.08
CA ASP A 297 8.19 -10.94 23.66
C ASP A 297 7.23 -10.03 24.48
N THR A 298 7.73 -8.93 25.02
CA THR A 298 6.90 -7.96 25.77
C THR A 298 6.03 -7.15 24.79
N ASP A 299 6.58 -6.74 23.65
CA ASP A 299 5.86 -6.04 22.60
C ASP A 299 4.76 -6.93 22.02
N TYR A 300 5.09 -8.18 21.69
CA TYR A 300 4.10 -9.16 21.21
C TYR A 300 2.95 -9.40 22.17
N LYS A 301 3.25 -9.48 23.48
CA LYS A 301 2.20 -9.65 24.51
C LYS A 301 1.29 -8.44 24.63
N ARG A 302 1.79 -7.20 24.43
CA ARG A 302 0.94 -6.02 24.42
C ARG A 302 -0.05 -6.06 23.26
N VAL A 303 0.42 -6.45 22.05
CA VAL A 303 -0.46 -6.66 20.90
C VAL A 303 -1.51 -7.72 21.18
N ILE A 304 -1.12 -8.89 21.72
CA ILE A 304 -2.06 -9.98 22.05
C ILE A 304 -3.10 -9.52 23.08
N ASP A 305 -2.67 -8.82 24.14
CA ASP A 305 -3.57 -8.27 25.16
C ASP A 305 -4.55 -7.24 24.54
N ALA A 306 -4.07 -6.40 23.64
CA ALA A 306 -4.90 -5.45 22.91
C ALA A 306 -5.92 -6.17 21.99
N LEU A 307 -5.51 -7.18 21.21
CA LEU A 307 -6.41 -7.98 20.40
C LEU A 307 -7.48 -8.71 21.26
N LYS A 308 -7.10 -9.17 22.44
CA LYS A 308 -8.02 -9.81 23.39
C LYS A 308 -9.09 -8.85 23.89
N LYS A 309 -8.70 -7.66 24.31
CA LYS A 309 -9.63 -6.61 24.76
C LYS A 309 -10.52 -6.16 23.61
N LEU A 310 -9.94 -5.90 22.44
CA LEU A 310 -10.66 -5.52 21.22
C LEU A 310 -11.73 -6.55 20.86
N SER A 311 -11.39 -7.84 20.82
CA SER A 311 -12.34 -8.92 20.48
C SER A 311 -13.49 -9.03 21.49
N ASN A 312 -13.26 -8.64 22.75
CA ASN A 312 -14.29 -8.59 23.77
C ASN A 312 -15.07 -7.27 23.80
N GLY A 313 -14.61 -6.23 23.11
CA GLY A 313 -15.16 -4.87 23.20
C GLY A 313 -14.86 -4.20 24.54
N GLU A 314 -13.72 -4.54 25.17
CA GLU A 314 -13.30 -4.03 26.47
C GLU A 314 -12.28 -2.92 26.32
N ASP A 315 -12.40 -1.83 27.11
CA ASP A 315 -11.43 -0.73 27.19
C ASP A 315 -10.99 -0.19 25.82
N LEU A 316 -11.94 0.01 24.88
CA LEU A 316 -11.63 0.31 23.47
C LEU A 316 -10.77 1.57 23.30
N GLU A 317 -10.98 2.62 24.08
CA GLU A 317 -10.19 3.87 24.00
C GLU A 317 -8.74 3.70 24.47
N ASP A 318 -8.49 2.75 25.39
CA ASP A 318 -7.14 2.41 25.84
C ASP A 318 -6.46 1.37 24.91
N THR A 319 -7.26 0.71 24.04
CA THR A 319 -6.82 -0.40 23.20
C THR A 319 -6.61 0.00 21.74
N VAL A 320 -7.38 0.97 21.27
CA VAL A 320 -7.36 1.45 19.87
C VAL A 320 -7.34 2.98 19.88
N ASP A 321 -6.54 3.58 19.02
CA ASP A 321 -6.76 4.99 18.65
C ASP A 321 -8.07 5.07 17.86
N VAL A 322 -9.17 5.28 18.60
CA VAL A 322 -10.53 5.24 18.05
C VAL A 322 -10.72 6.32 16.98
N GLU A 323 -10.24 7.54 17.24
CA GLU A 323 -10.41 8.66 16.30
C GLU A 323 -9.67 8.39 14.99
N ALA A 324 -8.38 8.04 15.04
CA ALA A 324 -7.58 7.75 13.85
C ALA A 324 -8.13 6.55 13.08
N THR A 325 -8.57 5.50 13.79
CA THR A 325 -9.13 4.28 13.18
C THR A 325 -10.46 4.53 12.49
N LEU A 326 -11.37 5.33 13.08
CA LEU A 326 -12.65 5.68 12.46
C LEU A 326 -12.46 6.58 11.24
N LYS A 327 -11.54 7.55 11.27
CA LYS A 327 -11.16 8.34 10.09
C LYS A 327 -10.64 7.45 8.97
N TYR A 328 -9.72 6.52 9.31
CA TYR A 328 -9.21 5.56 8.33
C TYR A 328 -10.36 4.78 7.68
N PHE A 329 -11.27 4.17 8.45
CA PHE A 329 -12.36 3.39 7.88
C PHE A 329 -13.37 4.25 7.13
N ALA A 330 -13.63 5.50 7.53
CA ALA A 330 -14.49 6.40 6.78
C ALA A 330 -13.94 6.67 5.38
N ALA A 331 -12.68 7.07 5.26
CA ALA A 331 -12.05 7.30 3.96
C ALA A 331 -11.95 5.99 3.16
N HIS A 332 -11.56 4.89 3.80
CA HIS A 332 -11.46 3.56 3.19
C HIS A 332 -12.80 3.10 2.59
N THR A 333 -13.90 3.29 3.33
CA THR A 333 -15.25 2.94 2.88
C THR A 333 -15.67 3.78 1.69
N VAL A 334 -15.29 5.06 1.64
CA VAL A 334 -15.61 5.93 0.48
C VAL A 334 -14.87 5.47 -0.76
N VAL A 335 -13.58 5.17 -0.69
CA VAL A 335 -12.76 4.78 -1.86
C VAL A 335 -12.92 3.32 -2.28
N VAL A 336 -13.60 2.50 -1.51
CA VAL A 336 -13.92 1.09 -1.81
C VAL A 336 -12.69 0.31 -2.26
N ASN A 337 -11.72 0.13 -1.36
CA ASN A 337 -10.58 -0.76 -1.60
C ASN A 337 -10.84 -2.15 -0.99
N LEU A 338 -11.16 -3.13 -1.81
CA LEU A 338 -11.44 -4.50 -1.36
C LEU A 338 -10.20 -5.41 -1.34
N ASP A 339 -9.04 -4.92 -1.78
CA ASP A 339 -7.76 -5.61 -1.61
C ASP A 339 -7.10 -5.18 -0.29
N SER A 340 -7.79 -5.40 0.84
CA SER A 340 -7.46 -4.75 2.11
C SER A 340 -7.93 -5.53 3.34
N TYR A 341 -7.82 -4.90 4.53
CA TYR A 341 -8.30 -5.41 5.80
C TYR A 341 -9.79 -5.80 5.78
N VAL A 342 -10.65 -5.02 5.11
CA VAL A 342 -12.12 -5.23 5.16
C VAL A 342 -12.60 -6.40 4.30
N SER A 343 -11.74 -7.00 3.50
CA SER A 343 -12.09 -8.15 2.66
C SER A 343 -11.65 -9.47 3.29
N ASN A 344 -11.95 -10.59 2.60
CA ASN A 344 -11.45 -11.92 2.97
C ASN A 344 -9.91 -12.03 2.90
N MET A 345 -9.23 -11.06 2.27
CA MET A 345 -7.78 -11.02 2.14
C MET A 345 -7.08 -10.60 3.43
N ALA A 346 -7.66 -9.65 4.19
CA ALA A 346 -7.16 -9.13 5.46
C ALA A 346 -5.66 -8.73 5.42
N HIS A 347 -5.28 -7.94 4.42
CA HIS A 347 -3.91 -7.47 4.17
C HIS A 347 -3.87 -6.00 3.68
N ASN A 348 -2.74 -5.54 3.13
CA ASN A 348 -2.55 -4.19 2.60
C ASN A 348 -2.85 -3.08 3.61
N TYR A 349 -2.37 -3.27 4.83
CA TYR A 349 -2.36 -2.28 5.89
C TYR A 349 -1.16 -2.51 6.80
N TYR A 350 -0.80 -1.49 7.59
CA TYR A 350 0.12 -1.64 8.69
C TYR A 350 -0.63 -1.50 10.02
N LEU A 351 -0.14 -2.19 11.02
CA LEU A 351 -0.60 -2.09 12.40
C LEU A 351 0.49 -1.42 13.23
N TYR A 352 0.21 -0.23 13.73
CA TYR A 352 1.07 0.48 14.67
C TYR A 352 0.61 0.19 16.09
N GLU A 353 1.54 -0.06 17.02
CA GLU A 353 1.29 -0.30 18.44
C GLU A 353 2.17 0.58 19.29
N ASP A 354 1.58 1.35 20.19
CA ASP A 354 2.27 2.17 21.17
C ASP A 354 1.61 2.02 22.54
N ASP A 355 2.38 1.53 23.54
CA ASP A 355 1.96 1.28 24.91
C ASP A 355 0.64 0.46 25.04
N GLY A 356 0.35 -0.42 24.09
CA GLY A 356 -0.84 -1.28 24.03
C GLY A 356 -2.02 -0.71 23.27
N GLN A 357 -1.90 0.47 22.70
CA GLN A 357 -2.89 1.07 21.80
C GLN A 357 -2.56 0.77 20.34
N LEU A 358 -3.54 0.31 19.57
CA LEU A 358 -3.42 -0.08 18.17
C LEU A 358 -3.94 1.01 17.24
N THR A 359 -3.25 1.24 16.13
CA THR A 359 -3.67 2.11 15.04
C THR A 359 -3.47 1.41 13.72
N ILE A 360 -4.46 1.48 12.82
CA ILE A 360 -4.34 0.97 11.44
C ILE A 360 -3.84 2.07 10.51
N LEU A 361 -2.88 1.73 9.63
CA LEU A 361 -2.30 2.67 8.67
C LEU A 361 -2.53 2.19 7.24
N PRO A 362 -2.80 3.11 6.29
CA PRO A 362 -3.10 2.77 4.91
C PRO A 362 -1.88 2.32 4.12
N TRP A 363 -2.06 1.30 3.27
CA TRP A 363 -1.05 0.83 2.34
C TRP A 363 -1.67 0.20 1.10
N ASP A 364 -1.08 0.49 -0.09
CA ASP A 364 -1.38 -0.17 -1.37
C ASP A 364 -2.82 0.04 -1.88
N TYR A 365 -3.13 1.26 -2.35
CA TYR A 365 -4.47 1.68 -2.77
C TYR A 365 -4.64 1.73 -4.30
N ASN A 366 -3.75 1.13 -5.09
CA ASN A 366 -3.87 1.08 -6.55
C ASN A 366 -5.13 0.34 -7.04
N LEU A 367 -5.72 -0.51 -6.20
CA LEU A 367 -6.96 -1.25 -6.47
C LEU A 367 -8.20 -0.65 -5.78
N ALA A 368 -8.12 0.57 -5.28
CA ALA A 368 -9.28 1.33 -4.83
C ALA A 368 -10.27 1.60 -5.98
N PHE A 369 -11.42 2.18 -5.65
CA PHE A 369 -12.50 2.46 -6.59
C PHE A 369 -12.97 1.22 -7.34
N GLY A 370 -13.06 0.10 -6.61
CA GLY A 370 -13.55 -1.17 -7.14
C GLY A 370 -12.58 -1.92 -8.05
N GLY A 371 -11.27 -1.65 -7.96
CA GLY A 371 -10.25 -2.32 -8.78
C GLY A 371 -10.01 -3.81 -8.45
N PHE A 372 -10.65 -4.36 -7.40
CA PHE A 372 -10.48 -5.75 -6.97
C PHE A 372 -11.79 -6.36 -6.47
N GLN A 373 -12.19 -7.50 -7.03
CA GLN A 373 -13.32 -8.34 -6.60
C GLN A 373 -14.63 -7.60 -6.24
N SER A 374 -14.87 -6.45 -6.84
CA SER A 374 -15.98 -5.55 -6.49
C SER A 374 -17.31 -5.88 -7.18
N GLY A 375 -17.32 -6.77 -8.16
CA GLY A 375 -18.49 -7.04 -8.98
C GLY A 375 -18.68 -6.00 -10.09
N ASP A 376 -19.77 -5.25 -10.04
CA ASP A 376 -20.13 -4.23 -11.02
C ASP A 376 -20.06 -2.80 -10.42
N ALA A 377 -20.25 -1.79 -11.24
CA ALA A 377 -20.25 -0.39 -10.81
C ALA A 377 -21.32 -0.10 -9.75
N SER A 378 -22.49 -0.75 -9.83
CA SER A 378 -23.57 -0.58 -8.85
C SER A 378 -23.15 -1.07 -7.47
N SER A 379 -22.41 -2.18 -7.40
CA SER A 379 -21.87 -2.74 -6.15
C SER A 379 -20.84 -1.82 -5.52
N VAL A 380 -19.99 -1.14 -6.32
CA VAL A 380 -19.01 -0.16 -5.84
C VAL A 380 -19.70 1.12 -5.36
N VAL A 381 -20.56 1.69 -6.18
CA VAL A 381 -21.29 2.94 -5.88
C VAL A 381 -22.14 2.79 -4.61
N ASN A 382 -22.82 1.66 -4.45
CA ASN A 382 -23.71 1.44 -3.32
C ASN A 382 -23.07 0.62 -2.19
N PHE A 383 -21.74 0.47 -2.17
CA PHE A 383 -21.06 -0.27 -1.11
C PHE A 383 -21.52 0.22 0.27
N PRO A 384 -22.03 -0.68 1.14
CA PRO A 384 -22.73 -0.28 2.36
C PRO A 384 -21.79 0.34 3.38
N ILE A 385 -22.23 1.44 4.02
CA ILE A 385 -21.38 2.18 4.97
C ILE A 385 -21.36 1.58 6.37
N ASP A 386 -22.42 0.88 6.80
CA ASP A 386 -22.51 0.29 8.14
C ASP A 386 -22.08 -1.18 8.19
N THR A 387 -21.92 -1.82 7.05
CA THR A 387 -21.34 -3.16 6.92
C THR A 387 -20.30 -3.19 5.80
N PRO A 388 -19.24 -2.35 5.87
CA PRO A 388 -18.30 -2.16 4.77
C PRO A 388 -17.25 -3.28 4.70
N VAL A 389 -17.72 -4.52 4.55
CA VAL A 389 -16.88 -5.72 4.43
C VAL A 389 -17.27 -6.52 3.20
N SER A 390 -16.32 -7.27 2.62
CA SER A 390 -16.53 -8.09 1.43
C SER A 390 -15.89 -9.47 1.59
N GLY A 391 -16.69 -10.52 1.44
CA GLY A 391 -16.23 -11.90 1.62
C GLY A 391 -15.80 -12.25 3.06
N ALA A 392 -16.13 -11.38 4.02
CA ALA A 392 -15.93 -11.54 5.45
C ALA A 392 -17.12 -10.92 6.20
N SER A 393 -17.28 -11.23 7.48
CA SER A 393 -18.30 -10.62 8.34
C SER A 393 -17.69 -9.51 9.22
N MET A 394 -18.53 -8.66 9.81
CA MET A 394 -18.11 -7.64 10.76
C MET A 394 -17.43 -8.25 12.00
N GLU A 395 -17.89 -9.41 12.44
CA GLU A 395 -17.31 -10.15 13.56
C GLU A 395 -15.90 -10.67 13.26
N GLU A 396 -15.61 -10.96 11.98
CA GLU A 396 -14.27 -11.36 11.52
C GLU A 396 -13.32 -10.19 11.33
N ARG A 397 -13.77 -8.97 11.49
CA ARG A 397 -13.01 -7.72 11.39
C ARG A 397 -13.17 -6.87 12.66
N PRO A 398 -12.64 -7.37 13.81
CA PRO A 398 -12.94 -6.77 15.12
C PRO A 398 -12.51 -5.30 15.23
N LEU A 399 -11.44 -4.88 14.55
CA LEU A 399 -11.00 -3.49 14.56
C LEU A 399 -12.03 -2.52 13.95
N LEU A 400 -12.86 -2.98 13.03
CA LEU A 400 -13.98 -2.25 12.48
C LEU A 400 -15.28 -2.58 13.22
N GLY A 401 -15.61 -3.88 13.30
CA GLY A 401 -16.90 -4.34 13.82
C GLY A 401 -17.15 -3.92 15.26
N LYS A 402 -16.13 -4.06 16.14
CA LYS A 402 -16.28 -3.69 17.55
C LYS A 402 -16.40 -2.18 17.80
N LEU A 403 -15.78 -1.37 16.97
CA LEU A 403 -15.96 0.08 17.06
C LEU A 403 -17.37 0.49 16.60
N LEU A 404 -17.86 -0.03 15.48
CA LEU A 404 -19.18 0.31 14.96
C LEU A 404 -20.35 -0.31 15.78
N GLU A 405 -20.09 -1.28 16.68
CA GLU A 405 -21.07 -1.74 17.69
C GLU A 405 -21.37 -0.67 18.76
N VAL A 406 -20.48 0.32 18.95
CA VAL A 406 -20.64 1.41 19.94
C VAL A 406 -21.36 2.57 19.27
N PRO A 407 -22.57 2.97 19.74
CA PRO A 407 -23.38 3.99 19.07
C PRO A 407 -22.66 5.34 18.91
N GLU A 408 -21.89 5.76 19.89
CA GLU A 408 -21.14 7.02 19.88
C GLU A 408 -20.02 6.99 18.82
N TYR A 409 -19.38 5.84 18.59
CA TYR A 409 -18.35 5.68 17.56
C TYR A 409 -18.95 5.54 16.17
N LEU A 410 -20.10 4.88 16.04
CA LEU A 410 -20.86 4.86 14.78
C LEU A 410 -21.30 6.26 14.37
N GLU A 411 -21.78 7.08 15.32
CA GLU A 411 -22.15 8.49 15.03
C GLU A 411 -20.91 9.28 14.59
N LEU A 412 -19.76 9.14 15.25
CA LEU A 412 -18.52 9.81 14.89
C LEU A 412 -18.00 9.34 13.51
N TYR A 413 -18.09 8.04 13.21
CA TYR A 413 -17.77 7.51 11.89
C TYR A 413 -18.65 8.10 10.78
N HIS A 414 -19.95 8.23 11.03
CA HIS A 414 -20.89 8.91 10.12
C HIS A 414 -20.55 10.39 9.96
N GLU A 415 -20.12 11.08 11.01
CA GLU A 415 -19.65 12.47 10.91
C GLU A 415 -18.44 12.59 9.97
N TYR A 416 -17.46 11.66 10.03
CA TYR A 416 -16.32 11.65 9.11
C TYR A 416 -16.72 11.32 7.67
N LEU A 417 -17.65 10.39 7.46
CA LEU A 417 -18.22 10.13 6.12
C LEU A 417 -18.92 11.38 5.57
N GLN A 418 -19.75 12.04 6.38
CA GLN A 418 -20.43 13.29 5.99
C GLN A 418 -19.42 14.39 5.67
N GLN A 419 -18.35 14.52 6.47
CA GLN A 419 -17.30 15.50 6.20
C GLN A 419 -16.63 15.24 4.84
N ILE A 420 -16.31 13.99 4.50
CA ILE A 420 -15.74 13.65 3.18
C ILE A 420 -16.71 14.01 2.07
N VAL A 421 -18.00 13.65 2.21
CA VAL A 421 -19.02 13.96 1.20
C VAL A 421 -19.16 15.47 1.02
N ASP A 422 -19.34 16.23 2.09
CA ASP A 422 -19.60 17.67 2.02
C ASP A 422 -18.38 18.48 1.56
N GLU A 423 -17.21 18.16 2.15
CA GLU A 423 -16.03 19.02 1.99
C GLU A 423 -15.12 18.58 0.84
N TYR A 424 -15.13 17.30 0.46
CA TYR A 424 -14.28 16.80 -0.63
C TYR A 424 -15.04 16.58 -1.93
N PHE A 425 -16.27 16.02 -1.90
CA PHE A 425 -17.06 15.76 -3.10
C PHE A 425 -18.03 16.90 -3.44
N ASN A 426 -18.96 17.27 -2.55
CA ASN A 426 -19.98 18.29 -2.82
C ASN A 426 -19.39 19.70 -3.01
N SER A 427 -18.20 19.96 -2.48
CA SER A 427 -17.42 21.19 -2.77
C SER A 427 -16.78 21.22 -4.15
N SER A 428 -16.87 20.13 -4.91
CA SER A 428 -16.14 19.88 -6.18
C SER A 428 -14.62 19.75 -6.03
N LEU A 429 -14.09 19.53 -4.83
CA LEU A 429 -12.64 19.35 -4.63
C LEU A 429 -12.16 18.07 -5.32
N PHE A 430 -12.92 16.97 -5.24
CA PHE A 430 -12.63 15.71 -5.93
C PHE A 430 -12.46 15.91 -7.44
N GLU A 431 -13.43 16.56 -8.10
CA GLU A 431 -13.36 16.82 -9.54
C GLU A 431 -12.17 17.71 -9.90
N GLN A 432 -11.91 18.76 -9.09
CA GLN A 432 -10.79 19.66 -9.28
C GLN A 432 -9.45 18.95 -9.08
N THR A 433 -9.37 18.01 -8.13
CA THR A 433 -8.19 17.17 -7.91
C THR A 433 -7.94 16.28 -9.12
N VAL A 434 -8.93 15.53 -9.59
CA VAL A 434 -8.80 14.69 -10.79
C VAL A 434 -8.39 15.50 -12.00
N ASP A 435 -9.01 16.67 -12.25
CA ASP A 435 -8.69 17.55 -13.39
C ASP A 435 -7.26 18.11 -13.26
N SER A 436 -6.83 18.49 -12.06
CA SER A 436 -5.47 18.99 -11.81
C SER A 436 -4.42 17.90 -12.02
N LEU A 437 -4.71 16.68 -11.56
CA LEU A 437 -3.85 15.52 -11.80
C LEU A 437 -3.78 15.18 -13.29
N ASN A 438 -4.91 15.18 -13.99
CA ASN A 438 -4.92 14.96 -15.43
C ASN A 438 -4.06 15.98 -16.18
N ILE A 439 -4.13 17.25 -15.80
CA ILE A 439 -3.25 18.29 -16.37
C ILE A 439 -1.77 18.01 -16.04
N LEU A 440 -1.46 17.58 -14.83
CA LEU A 440 -0.11 17.32 -14.36
C LEU A 440 0.53 16.12 -15.06
N ILE A 441 -0.20 15.00 -15.19
CA ILE A 441 0.40 13.71 -15.58
C ILE A 441 0.16 13.32 -17.04
N SER A 442 -0.88 13.82 -17.74
CA SER A 442 -1.28 13.29 -19.05
C SER A 442 -0.16 13.24 -20.07
N SER A 443 0.74 14.26 -20.10
CA SER A 443 1.87 14.28 -21.04
C SER A 443 2.97 13.25 -20.72
N TYR A 444 3.04 12.77 -19.50
CA TYR A 444 3.94 11.69 -19.09
C TYR A 444 3.32 10.34 -19.41
N VAL A 445 2.03 10.15 -19.13
CA VAL A 445 1.30 8.93 -19.49
C VAL A 445 1.30 8.69 -20.99
N GLU A 446 1.07 9.74 -21.82
CA GLU A 446 1.13 9.65 -23.30
C GLU A 446 2.49 9.15 -23.81
N LYS A 447 3.57 9.41 -23.07
CA LYS A 447 4.95 9.08 -23.48
C LYS A 447 5.53 7.89 -22.73
N ASP A 448 4.79 7.29 -21.82
CA ASP A 448 5.26 6.18 -21.01
C ASP A 448 5.48 4.93 -21.88
N PRO A 449 6.74 4.52 -22.14
CA PRO A 449 7.03 3.43 -23.07
C PRO A 449 6.68 2.05 -22.53
N THR A 450 6.44 1.93 -21.22
CA THR A 450 6.17 0.67 -20.52
C THR A 450 4.75 0.61 -19.94
N ALA A 451 3.87 1.54 -20.33
CA ALA A 451 2.51 1.63 -19.82
C ALA A 451 1.72 0.31 -20.01
N PHE A 452 0.93 -0.08 -19.01
CA PHE A 452 -0.02 -1.21 -19.13
C PHE A 452 -1.24 -0.86 -19.97
N TYR A 453 -1.60 0.42 -20.06
CA TYR A 453 -2.76 0.93 -20.76
C TYR A 453 -2.32 2.02 -21.72
N ASP A 454 -2.92 2.07 -22.89
CA ASP A 454 -2.65 3.14 -23.85
C ASP A 454 -3.27 4.48 -23.40
N TYR A 455 -2.90 5.55 -24.09
CA TYR A 455 -3.34 6.89 -23.70
C TYR A 455 -4.85 7.11 -23.87
N ASP A 456 -5.49 6.47 -24.85
CA ASP A 456 -6.94 6.57 -25.07
C ASP A 456 -7.70 5.85 -23.94
N ALA A 457 -7.20 4.71 -23.48
CA ALA A 457 -7.74 4.01 -22.31
C ALA A 457 -7.59 4.85 -21.04
N TYR A 458 -6.42 5.48 -20.82
CA TYR A 458 -6.22 6.42 -19.72
C TYR A 458 -7.23 7.58 -19.75
N GLN A 459 -7.45 8.21 -20.90
CA GLN A 459 -8.41 9.32 -21.02
C GLN A 459 -9.84 8.86 -20.70
N THR A 460 -10.24 7.69 -21.15
CA THR A 460 -11.53 7.09 -20.83
C THR A 460 -11.64 6.82 -19.32
N ALA A 461 -10.61 6.19 -18.73
CA ALA A 461 -10.56 5.86 -17.32
C ALA A 461 -10.70 7.10 -16.41
N VAL A 462 -10.09 8.23 -16.77
CA VAL A 462 -10.22 9.49 -16.01
C VAL A 462 -11.67 9.98 -15.97
N VAL A 463 -12.42 9.85 -17.07
CA VAL A 463 -13.84 10.23 -17.13
C VAL A 463 -14.67 9.32 -16.25
N GLU A 464 -14.47 8.00 -16.37
CA GLU A 464 -15.19 7.00 -15.59
C GLU A 464 -14.89 7.11 -14.08
N LEU A 465 -13.65 7.43 -13.69
CA LEU A 465 -13.28 7.66 -12.29
C LEU A 465 -14.08 8.84 -11.68
N LYS A 466 -14.20 9.94 -12.43
CA LYS A 466 -14.98 11.10 -11.96
C LYS A 466 -16.45 10.74 -11.77
N GLU A 467 -17.05 10.06 -12.74
CA GLU A 467 -18.45 9.63 -12.68
C GLU A 467 -18.67 8.69 -11.49
N LEU A 468 -17.83 7.67 -11.35
CA LEU A 468 -17.88 6.71 -10.24
C LEU A 468 -17.79 7.41 -8.89
N GLY A 469 -16.83 8.33 -8.72
CA GLY A 469 -16.64 9.05 -7.46
C GLY A 469 -17.83 9.93 -7.09
N ILE A 470 -18.43 10.63 -8.05
CA ILE A 470 -19.64 11.47 -7.85
C ILE A 470 -20.83 10.60 -7.43
N LEU A 471 -21.09 9.50 -8.14
CA LEU A 471 -22.18 8.58 -7.80
C LEU A 471 -21.95 7.88 -6.45
N ARG A 472 -20.69 7.58 -6.11
CA ARG A 472 -20.33 7.03 -4.79
C ARG A 472 -20.67 8.01 -3.68
N ALA A 473 -20.33 9.27 -3.81
CA ALA A 473 -20.66 10.31 -2.83
C ALA A 473 -22.17 10.48 -2.69
N GLU A 474 -22.93 10.48 -3.79
CA GLU A 474 -24.40 10.53 -3.77
C GLU A 474 -24.97 9.33 -2.98
N SER A 475 -24.44 8.14 -3.20
CA SER A 475 -24.87 6.94 -2.47
C SER A 475 -24.53 7.03 -0.98
N VAL A 476 -23.33 7.49 -0.61
CA VAL A 476 -22.93 7.65 0.81
C VAL A 476 -23.86 8.66 1.49
N GLU A 477 -24.14 9.80 0.88
CA GLU A 477 -25.08 10.80 1.39
C GLU A 477 -26.48 10.21 1.58
N GLY A 478 -26.99 9.48 0.57
CA GLY A 478 -28.29 8.82 0.67
C GLY A 478 -28.36 7.74 1.75
N GLN A 479 -27.25 7.06 2.05
CA GLN A 479 -27.16 6.09 3.14
C GLN A 479 -27.12 6.80 4.50
N LEU A 480 -26.38 7.88 4.65
CA LEU A 480 -26.34 8.70 5.87
C LEU A 480 -27.70 9.33 6.20
N ASP A 481 -28.43 9.79 5.18
CA ASP A 481 -29.78 10.34 5.30
C ASP A 481 -30.87 9.27 5.55
N GLY A 482 -30.53 7.98 5.49
CA GLY A 482 -31.45 6.87 5.64
C GLY A 482 -32.43 6.69 4.47
N VAL A 483 -32.16 7.31 3.33
CA VAL A 483 -32.92 7.15 2.07
C VAL A 483 -32.53 5.85 1.39
N ILE A 484 -31.23 5.52 1.41
CA ILE A 484 -30.65 4.27 0.92
C ILE A 484 -30.29 3.42 2.14
N PRO A 485 -30.59 2.10 2.14
CA PRO A 485 -30.15 1.23 3.23
C PRO A 485 -28.62 1.22 3.36
N SER A 486 -28.11 1.37 4.59
CA SER A 486 -26.68 1.48 4.88
C SER A 486 -25.98 0.14 5.15
N THR A 487 -26.74 -0.96 5.17
CA THR A 487 -26.23 -2.32 5.42
C THR A 487 -26.46 -3.24 4.23
N SER A 488 -25.60 -4.24 4.06
CA SER A 488 -25.73 -5.28 3.00
C SER A 488 -27.09 -5.99 3.04
N GLU A 489 -27.58 -6.31 4.26
CA GLU A 489 -28.89 -6.94 4.45
C GLU A 489 -30.03 -6.01 4.02
N GLY A 490 -29.96 -4.74 4.42
CA GLY A 490 -30.94 -3.72 4.06
C GLY A 490 -31.03 -3.48 2.55
N GLN A 491 -29.90 -3.37 1.88
CA GLN A 491 -29.81 -3.22 0.42
C GLN A 491 -30.32 -4.45 -0.33
N SER A 492 -30.03 -5.64 0.17
CA SER A 492 -30.56 -6.89 -0.37
C SER A 492 -32.08 -7.00 -0.21
N ALA A 493 -32.63 -6.45 0.88
CA ALA A 493 -34.08 -6.42 1.13
C ALA A 493 -34.81 -5.36 0.28
N ASP A 494 -34.21 -4.22 0.03
CA ASP A 494 -34.76 -3.13 -0.81
C ASP A 494 -33.70 -2.47 -1.68
N SER A 495 -33.45 -3.03 -2.86
CA SER A 495 -32.54 -2.49 -3.86
C SER A 495 -33.15 -1.30 -4.68
N SER A 496 -34.43 -0.99 -4.49
CA SER A 496 -35.12 0.02 -5.32
C SER A 496 -34.67 1.46 -5.06
N LYS A 497 -33.87 1.68 -4.03
CA LYS A 497 -33.33 2.98 -3.59
C LYS A 497 -31.89 3.21 -3.96
N LEU A 498 -31.21 2.17 -4.47
CA LEU A 498 -29.81 2.25 -4.84
C LEU A 498 -29.59 3.26 -5.97
N VAL A 499 -28.44 3.92 -5.96
CA VAL A 499 -28.02 4.81 -7.04
C VAL A 499 -27.78 3.99 -8.30
N ASP A 500 -28.32 4.45 -9.42
CA ASP A 500 -28.09 3.83 -10.73
C ASP A 500 -26.70 4.16 -11.26
N ALA A 501 -25.84 3.17 -11.31
CA ALA A 501 -24.49 3.28 -11.84
C ALA A 501 -24.30 2.55 -13.19
N SER A 502 -25.40 2.24 -13.89
CA SER A 502 -25.36 1.51 -15.18
C SER A 502 -24.64 2.27 -16.30
N GLY A 503 -24.41 3.58 -16.11
CA GLY A 503 -23.66 4.43 -17.05
C GLY A 503 -22.14 4.33 -16.89
N VAL A 504 -21.63 3.76 -15.81
CA VAL A 504 -20.18 3.68 -15.52
C VAL A 504 -19.59 2.38 -16.04
N ASP A 505 -18.57 2.50 -16.86
CA ASP A 505 -17.73 1.35 -17.26
C ASP A 505 -16.61 1.12 -16.24
N LEU A 506 -16.88 0.29 -15.22
CA LEU A 506 -15.91 -0.04 -14.18
C LEU A 506 -14.65 -0.71 -14.77
N SER A 507 -14.78 -1.44 -15.90
CA SER A 507 -13.65 -2.12 -16.54
C SER A 507 -12.63 -1.16 -17.13
N ALA A 508 -13.06 0.02 -17.54
CA ALA A 508 -12.18 1.07 -18.06
C ALA A 508 -11.20 1.61 -17.00
N LEU A 509 -11.53 1.49 -15.70
CA LEU A 509 -10.64 1.91 -14.62
C LEU A 509 -9.43 0.98 -14.39
N GLY A 510 -9.40 -0.18 -15.05
CA GLY A 510 -8.44 -1.25 -14.76
C GLY A 510 -8.80 -2.01 -13.48
N SER A 511 -8.45 -3.28 -13.42
CA SER A 511 -8.70 -4.15 -12.28
C SER A 511 -7.67 -5.27 -12.19
N MET A 512 -7.55 -5.85 -10.97
CA MET A 512 -6.85 -7.12 -10.74
C MET A 512 -7.81 -8.12 -10.09
N GLY A 513 -7.66 -9.41 -10.40
CA GLY A 513 -8.44 -10.47 -9.74
C GLY A 513 -9.71 -10.92 -10.47
N ASN A 514 -10.18 -10.22 -11.48
CA ASN A 514 -11.10 -10.79 -12.48
C ASN A 514 -10.27 -11.50 -13.55
N GLY A 515 -9.46 -12.47 -13.15
CA GLY A 515 -8.51 -13.11 -14.02
C GLY A 515 -9.18 -13.75 -15.23
N MET A 516 -9.31 -12.96 -16.28
CA MET A 516 -9.11 -13.33 -17.67
C MET A 516 -8.77 -12.06 -18.42
N VAL A 517 -7.51 -11.98 -18.76
CA VAL A 517 -6.88 -11.05 -19.68
C VAL A 517 -7.82 -10.69 -20.81
N SER A 518 -8.15 -9.41 -20.93
CA SER A 518 -8.51 -8.85 -22.24
C SER A 518 -7.26 -8.89 -23.09
N MET A 519 -6.96 -10.03 -23.71
CA MET A 519 -6.14 -10.05 -24.89
C MET A 519 -6.95 -9.33 -25.97
N GLU A 520 -6.66 -8.08 -26.23
CA GLU A 520 -7.06 -7.36 -27.41
C GLU A 520 -6.40 -8.01 -28.63
N GLY A 521 -7.14 -8.94 -29.18
CA GLY A 521 -6.92 -9.68 -30.39
C GLY A 521 -8.21 -10.41 -30.71
N GLY A 522 -9.27 -9.64 -31.05
CA GLY A 522 -10.49 -10.09 -31.73
C GLY A 522 -11.08 -11.43 -31.27
N MET A 523 -11.95 -11.43 -30.26
CA MET A 523 -13.05 -12.37 -30.17
C MET A 523 -14.30 -11.62 -29.68
N GLU A 524 -15.19 -11.31 -30.60
CA GLU A 524 -16.59 -11.02 -30.31
C GLU A 524 -17.21 -12.23 -29.60
N GLY A 525 -17.57 -12.09 -28.30
CA GLY A 525 -18.28 -13.09 -27.54
C GLY A 525 -17.96 -13.01 -26.04
N GLY A 526 -18.45 -11.97 -25.34
CA GLY A 526 -18.45 -11.90 -23.89
C GLY A 526 -19.13 -13.12 -23.27
N MET A 527 -18.48 -13.80 -22.32
CA MET A 527 -19.11 -14.87 -21.53
C MET A 527 -20.01 -14.23 -20.48
N ASP A 528 -21.25 -13.98 -20.85
CA ASP A 528 -22.29 -13.55 -19.91
C ASP A 528 -23.01 -14.80 -19.40
N PHE A 529 -22.38 -15.51 -18.44
CA PHE A 529 -23.01 -16.64 -17.76
C PHE A 529 -23.22 -16.30 -16.29
N ASP A 530 -24.45 -16.51 -15.81
CA ASP A 530 -24.71 -16.47 -14.39
C ASP A 530 -23.93 -17.58 -13.63
N ARG A 531 -23.67 -17.32 -12.36
CA ARG A 531 -22.86 -18.19 -11.49
C ARG A 531 -23.37 -19.64 -11.45
N GLU A 532 -24.67 -19.84 -11.55
CA GLU A 532 -25.31 -21.15 -11.51
C GLU A 532 -25.04 -21.95 -12.80
N THR A 533 -25.06 -21.27 -13.95
CA THR A 533 -24.71 -21.86 -15.25
C THR A 533 -23.24 -22.25 -15.31
N MET A 534 -22.35 -21.41 -14.80
CA MET A 534 -20.91 -21.70 -14.72
C MET A 534 -20.61 -22.89 -13.81
N GLN A 535 -21.27 -22.97 -12.66
CA GLN A 535 -21.10 -24.10 -11.72
C GLN A 535 -21.56 -25.43 -12.33
N LYS A 536 -22.70 -25.45 -13.00
CA LYS A 536 -23.20 -26.62 -13.69
C LYS A 536 -22.31 -27.07 -14.84
N ALA A 537 -21.77 -26.12 -15.61
CA ALA A 537 -20.82 -26.42 -16.68
C ALA A 537 -19.54 -27.07 -16.12
N MET A 538 -18.99 -26.53 -15.03
CA MET A 538 -17.82 -27.07 -14.34
C MET A 538 -18.09 -28.50 -13.79
N GLU A 539 -19.24 -28.75 -13.20
CA GLU A 539 -19.63 -30.09 -12.70
C GLU A 539 -19.66 -31.12 -13.83
N ILE A 540 -20.22 -30.78 -15.00
CA ILE A 540 -20.28 -31.67 -16.17
C ILE A 540 -18.87 -31.96 -16.68
N ILE A 541 -18.00 -30.99 -16.75
CA ILE A 541 -16.63 -31.13 -17.25
C ILE A 541 -15.75 -31.89 -16.24
N GLN A 542 -15.88 -31.66 -14.96
CA GLN A 542 -15.21 -32.43 -13.92
C GLN A 542 -15.65 -33.90 -13.88
N ALA A 543 -16.91 -34.15 -14.15
CA ALA A 543 -17.44 -35.55 -14.23
C ALA A 543 -16.83 -36.33 -15.42
N ALA A 544 -16.35 -35.65 -16.47
CA ALA A 544 -15.66 -36.31 -17.58
C ALA A 544 -14.18 -36.63 -17.23
N GLY A 545 -13.56 -35.92 -16.28
CA GLY A 545 -12.16 -36.09 -15.89
C GLY A 545 -11.19 -35.90 -17.05
N GLU A 546 -10.23 -36.81 -17.20
CA GLU A 546 -9.24 -36.79 -18.30
C GLU A 546 -9.80 -37.37 -19.63
N ASN A 547 -11.05 -37.83 -19.65
CA ASN A 547 -11.66 -38.40 -20.83
C ASN A 547 -12.33 -37.34 -21.71
N GLU A 548 -12.48 -37.64 -23.02
CA GLU A 548 -13.29 -36.79 -23.90
C GLU A 548 -14.73 -36.70 -23.41
N LEU A 549 -15.35 -35.52 -23.49
CA LEU A 549 -16.77 -35.33 -23.16
C LEU A 549 -17.65 -36.24 -24.01
N THR A 550 -18.56 -36.94 -23.40
CA THR A 550 -19.53 -37.77 -24.10
C THR A 550 -20.53 -36.89 -24.87
N GLY A 551 -21.17 -37.45 -25.91
CA GLY A 551 -22.18 -36.70 -26.68
C GLY A 551 -23.33 -36.19 -25.82
N GLU A 552 -23.68 -36.89 -24.72
CA GLU A 552 -24.70 -36.45 -23.77
C GLU A 552 -24.24 -35.27 -22.91
N GLN A 553 -22.98 -35.25 -22.48
CA GLN A 553 -22.36 -34.13 -21.74
C GLN A 553 -22.20 -32.89 -22.61
N LEU A 554 -21.82 -33.07 -23.89
CA LEU A 554 -21.77 -31.98 -24.87
C LEU A 554 -23.15 -31.35 -25.11
N GLU A 555 -24.21 -32.16 -25.14
CA GLU A 555 -25.57 -31.67 -25.29
C GLU A 555 -26.05 -30.91 -24.05
N GLN A 556 -25.71 -31.39 -22.85
CA GLN A 556 -26.00 -30.69 -21.58
C GLN A 556 -25.29 -29.32 -21.50
N LEU A 557 -24.03 -29.23 -21.94
CA LEU A 557 -23.31 -27.98 -21.98
C LEU A 557 -23.92 -26.98 -23.00
N ARG A 558 -24.41 -27.48 -24.13
CA ARG A 558 -25.13 -26.65 -25.12
C ARG A 558 -26.49 -26.19 -24.61
N GLU A 559 -27.19 -27.03 -23.85
CA GLU A 559 -28.48 -26.67 -23.20
C GLU A 559 -28.29 -25.58 -22.13
N LEU A 560 -27.08 -25.49 -21.52
CA LEU A 560 -26.69 -24.41 -20.64
C LEU A 560 -26.29 -23.13 -21.39
N GLY A 561 -26.32 -23.13 -22.73
CA GLY A 561 -26.05 -21.97 -23.57
C GLY A 561 -24.58 -21.80 -24.01
N LEU A 562 -23.72 -22.81 -23.74
CA LEU A 562 -22.30 -22.73 -24.11
C LEU A 562 -22.11 -23.02 -25.62
N THR A 563 -21.26 -22.23 -26.26
CA THR A 563 -20.80 -22.46 -27.62
C THR A 563 -19.72 -23.56 -27.68
N GLU A 564 -19.49 -24.16 -28.84
CA GLU A 564 -18.42 -25.17 -29.05
C GLU A 564 -17.02 -24.64 -28.67
N GLU A 565 -16.76 -23.36 -28.91
CA GLU A 565 -15.50 -22.72 -28.56
C GLU A 565 -15.35 -22.58 -27.06
N GLN A 566 -16.41 -22.19 -26.35
CA GLN A 566 -16.45 -22.10 -24.91
C GLN A 566 -16.30 -23.47 -24.24
N ILE A 567 -16.95 -24.51 -24.76
CA ILE A 567 -16.82 -25.90 -24.29
C ILE A 567 -15.35 -26.35 -24.43
N THR A 568 -14.72 -26.08 -25.56
CA THR A 568 -13.31 -26.41 -25.81
C THR A 568 -12.37 -25.69 -24.85
N GLN A 569 -12.65 -24.44 -24.56
CA GLN A 569 -11.87 -23.63 -23.64
C GLN A 569 -11.99 -24.14 -22.20
N PHE A 570 -13.19 -24.47 -21.74
CA PHE A 570 -13.42 -25.10 -20.44
C PHE A 570 -12.72 -26.45 -20.31
N GLN A 571 -12.72 -27.28 -21.35
CA GLN A 571 -11.96 -28.53 -21.37
C GLN A 571 -10.46 -28.32 -21.24
N SER A 572 -9.92 -27.32 -21.94
CA SER A 572 -8.48 -27.00 -21.88
C SER A 572 -8.05 -26.51 -20.51
N MET A 573 -8.92 -25.79 -19.79
CA MET A 573 -8.69 -25.38 -18.41
C MET A 573 -8.69 -26.57 -17.45
N SER A 574 -9.62 -27.50 -17.60
CA SER A 574 -9.72 -28.71 -16.77
C SER A 574 -8.52 -29.65 -16.96
N GLN A 575 -7.96 -29.72 -18.17
CA GLN A 575 -6.77 -30.56 -18.48
C GLN A 575 -5.44 -29.92 -18.02
N ARG A 576 -5.38 -28.63 -17.74
CA ARG A 576 -4.24 -27.95 -17.10
C ARG A 576 -4.23 -28.07 -15.59
N GLY A 577 -4.92 -29.07 -15.05
CA GLY A 577 -5.12 -29.52 -13.67
C GLY A 577 -4.27 -28.88 -12.59
N PHE A 578 -4.91 -28.48 -11.54
CA PHE A 578 -4.33 -28.30 -10.22
C PHE A 578 -3.58 -29.59 -9.79
N GLY A 579 -2.25 -29.54 -9.87
CA GLY A 579 -1.34 -30.57 -9.32
C GLY A 579 -0.86 -31.61 -10.36
N GLY A 580 0.28 -31.38 -10.95
CA GLY A 580 0.99 -32.36 -11.78
C GLY A 580 2.47 -32.11 -11.82
N ASN A 581 3.24 -32.98 -11.18
CA ASN A 581 4.68 -33.15 -11.31
C ASN A 581 5.14 -32.96 -12.77
N MET A 582 5.98 -32.00 -13.03
CA MET A 582 6.73 -31.94 -14.27
C MET A 582 7.96 -32.85 -14.18
N ASP A 583 7.87 -34.01 -14.81
CA ASP A 583 9.03 -34.77 -15.24
C ASP A 583 9.76 -33.99 -16.35
N ARG A 584 10.98 -33.56 -16.05
CA ARG A 584 11.90 -32.98 -17.05
C ARG A 584 12.38 -34.07 -18.02
N PRO A 585 12.31 -33.89 -19.33
CA PRO A 585 13.08 -34.71 -20.26
C PRO A 585 14.55 -34.26 -20.24
N GLN A 586 15.43 -35.15 -19.84
CA GLN A 586 16.86 -35.07 -20.14
C GLN A 586 17.08 -35.20 -21.66
N GLY A 587 17.60 -34.15 -22.28
CA GLY A 587 18.08 -34.21 -23.66
C GLY A 587 19.25 -33.25 -23.81
N GLY A 588 20.46 -33.78 -23.60
CA GLY A 588 21.67 -33.03 -23.91
C GLY A 588 21.92 -32.94 -25.42
N MET A 589 22.44 -31.81 -25.86
CA MET A 589 23.38 -31.76 -27.01
C MET A 589 24.25 -30.52 -26.90
N GLY A 590 25.54 -30.81 -26.84
CA GLY A 590 26.61 -29.83 -26.91
C GLY A 590 26.74 -29.22 -28.32
N GLY A 591 27.12 -27.98 -28.36
CA GLY A 591 27.49 -27.26 -29.55
C GLY A 591 28.61 -26.24 -29.27
N ARG A 592 29.78 -26.55 -29.76
CA ARG A 592 31.05 -25.87 -29.69
C ARG A 592 31.01 -24.39 -30.03
N PHE A 593 31.77 -23.61 -29.24
CA PHE A 593 32.38 -22.35 -29.68
C PHE A 593 33.60 -22.59 -30.65
N PRO A 594 33.93 -21.63 -31.51
CA PRO A 594 35.30 -21.20 -31.73
C PRO A 594 35.39 -19.70 -31.42
N GLY A 595 36.27 -19.18 -30.67
CA GLY A 595 37.73 -19.22 -30.72
C GLY A 595 38.26 -17.87 -31.22
N ASP A 596 38.94 -17.14 -30.32
CA ASP A 596 40.04 -16.19 -30.55
C ASP A 596 39.84 -14.93 -31.41
N MET A 597 40.02 -13.76 -30.72
CA MET A 597 41.03 -12.77 -31.14
C MET A 597 41.41 -11.83 -29.99
N GLN A 598 42.66 -12.02 -29.54
CA GLN A 598 43.73 -11.07 -29.20
C GLN A 598 43.36 -9.60 -28.91
N GLY A 599 43.56 -9.10 -27.73
CA GLY A 599 44.76 -8.43 -27.19
C GLY A 599 45.06 -7.07 -27.80
N GLY A 600 44.80 -5.99 -27.03
CA GLY A 600 45.33 -4.68 -27.30
C GLY A 600 45.43 -3.87 -26.02
N LYS A 601 46.61 -3.93 -25.37
CA LYS A 601 47.00 -2.99 -24.32
C LYS A 601 47.20 -1.61 -24.92
N ILE A 602 46.62 -0.55 -24.31
CA ILE A 602 47.15 0.80 -24.43
C ILE A 602 47.23 1.42 -23.06
N ASN A 603 48.40 2.01 -22.84
CA ASN A 603 48.99 2.53 -21.64
C ASN A 603 48.30 3.72 -20.99
N ALA A 604 48.48 3.77 -19.69
CA ALA A 604 48.34 4.93 -18.82
C ALA A 604 49.17 6.11 -19.31
N ALA A 605 48.60 7.31 -19.26
CA ALA A 605 49.33 8.55 -19.13
C ALA A 605 48.70 9.40 -18.02
N ASN A 606 49.50 9.50 -16.99
CA ASN A 606 49.40 10.40 -15.87
C ASN A 606 49.41 11.87 -16.33
N GLN A 607 48.52 12.72 -15.85
CA GLN A 607 48.82 14.13 -15.63
C GLN A 607 48.06 14.64 -14.41
N ASN A 608 48.88 14.92 -13.40
CA ASN A 608 48.60 15.83 -12.28
C ASN A 608 48.32 17.24 -12.75
N SER A 609 47.34 17.91 -12.12
CA SER A 609 47.39 19.33 -11.75
C SER A 609 46.28 19.61 -10.76
N ASP A 610 46.56 19.68 -9.53
CA ASP A 610 46.82 20.84 -8.70
C ASP A 610 45.57 21.64 -8.30
N SER A 611 45.26 21.47 -6.99
CA SER A 611 44.73 22.37 -5.98
C SER A 611 43.93 23.62 -6.40
N GLY A 612 42.73 23.71 -5.90
CA GLY A 612 41.96 24.94 -5.73
C GLY A 612 40.93 24.79 -4.61
N ASN A 613 41.43 24.93 -3.38
CA ASN A 613 40.62 25.07 -2.17
C ASN A 613 39.86 26.41 -2.24
N GLY A 614 38.55 26.34 -2.48
CA GLY A 614 37.64 27.48 -2.47
C GLY A 614 36.51 27.24 -1.48
N GLN A 615 36.76 27.47 -0.20
CA GLN A 615 35.69 27.69 0.77
C GLN A 615 34.88 28.91 0.33
N SER A 616 33.72 28.72 -0.25
CA SER A 616 32.70 29.75 -0.37
C SER A 616 31.99 29.88 0.97
N VAL A 617 32.37 30.90 1.73
CA VAL A 617 31.61 31.41 2.86
C VAL A 617 30.27 31.90 2.29
N ILE A 618 29.19 31.15 2.49
CA ILE A 618 27.82 31.62 2.23
C ILE A 618 27.51 32.63 3.35
N THR A 619 27.69 33.92 3.06
CA THR A 619 27.05 34.98 3.83
C THR A 619 25.57 34.92 3.53
N ALA A 620 24.78 34.36 4.47
CA ALA A 620 23.34 34.43 4.43
C ALA A 620 22.90 35.88 4.53
N GLY A 621 22.66 36.51 3.39
CA GLY A 621 21.96 37.80 3.31
C GLY A 621 20.48 37.52 3.51
N PHE A 622 19.86 38.19 4.49
CA PHE A 622 18.40 38.16 4.65
C PHE A 622 17.74 38.65 3.36
N ASP A 623 16.71 37.94 2.93
CA ASP A 623 15.93 38.34 1.77
C ASP A 623 15.14 39.64 2.03
N THR A 624 14.67 40.28 0.97
CA THR A 624 13.93 41.52 1.03
C THR A 624 12.63 41.42 1.84
N THR A 625 12.03 40.22 1.88
CA THR A 625 10.80 39.93 2.61
C THR A 625 11.04 39.91 4.12
N THR A 626 12.14 39.34 4.57
CA THR A 626 12.56 39.34 5.98
C THR A 626 12.80 40.76 6.49
N TRP A 627 13.42 41.62 5.70
CA TRP A 627 13.63 43.06 6.06
C TRP A 627 12.31 43.83 6.11
N LEU A 628 11.36 43.56 5.23
CA LEU A 628 10.01 44.16 5.27
C LEU A 628 9.23 43.75 6.50
N PHE A 629 9.34 42.45 6.90
CA PHE A 629 8.66 41.93 8.10
C PHE A 629 9.25 42.54 9.39
N ILE A 630 10.56 42.59 9.50
CA ILE A 630 11.27 43.26 10.63
C ILE A 630 10.88 44.72 10.71
N GLY A 631 10.86 45.42 9.56
CA GLY A 631 10.45 46.82 9.48
C GLY A 631 9.01 47.06 9.91
N GLY A 632 8.07 46.16 9.49
CA GLY A 632 6.66 46.18 9.89
C GLY A 632 6.45 45.99 11.40
N CYS A 633 7.15 45.03 12.00
CA CYS A 633 7.10 44.78 13.44
C CYS A 633 7.66 45.99 14.26
N LEU A 634 8.72 46.59 13.79
CA LEU A 634 9.33 47.78 14.42
C LEU A 634 8.35 48.99 14.37
N VAL A 635 7.67 49.23 13.26
CA VAL A 635 6.67 50.29 13.10
C VAL A 635 5.47 50.05 14.03
N LEU A 636 4.97 48.81 14.16
CA LEU A 636 3.88 48.46 15.07
C LEU A 636 4.31 48.70 16.54
N LEU A 637 5.54 48.36 16.91
CA LEU A 637 6.08 48.52 18.24
C LEU A 637 6.23 50.02 18.60
N LEU A 638 6.77 50.81 17.69
CA LEU A 638 6.92 52.26 17.88
C LEU A 638 5.55 52.96 17.95
N SER A 639 4.57 52.49 17.14
CA SER A 639 3.19 53.01 17.19
C SER A 639 2.50 52.67 18.51
N GLY A 640 2.71 51.48 19.06
CA GLY A 640 2.22 51.08 20.39
C GLY A 640 2.85 51.92 21.51
N LEU A 641 4.16 52.14 21.46
CA LEU A 641 4.88 53.00 22.42
C LEU A 641 4.39 54.45 22.37
N MET A 642 4.18 54.99 21.16
CA MET A 642 3.68 56.34 20.96
C MET A 642 2.25 56.48 21.48
N PHE A 643 1.38 55.48 21.24
CA PHE A 643 0.03 55.44 21.79
C PHE A 643 0.02 55.45 23.33
N VAL A 644 0.83 54.62 23.97
CA VAL A 644 0.95 54.54 25.42
C VAL A 644 1.46 55.87 26.03
N THR A 645 2.42 56.55 25.38
CA THR A 645 2.95 57.84 25.85
C THR A 645 1.98 58.99 25.65
N LEU A 646 1.17 58.97 24.58
CA LEU A 646 0.13 59.99 24.31
C LEU A 646 -1.09 59.81 25.24
N PHE A 647 -1.45 58.55 25.58
CA PHE A 647 -2.54 58.29 26.51
C PHE A 647 -2.25 58.74 27.94
N LYS A 648 -0.99 58.75 28.34
CA LYS A 648 -0.53 59.21 29.67
C LYS A 648 -0.67 60.73 29.85
N ARG A 649 -0.76 61.51 28.78
CA ARG A 649 -0.84 62.98 28.83
C ARG A 649 -2.28 63.54 28.93
N ARG A 650 -3.36 62.75 28.80
CA ARG A 650 -4.75 63.20 28.85
C ARG A 650 -5.44 62.97 30.17
N SER A 651 -4.76 62.51 31.20
CA SER A 651 -5.33 62.27 32.56
C SER A 651 -4.61 63.05 33.62
N ALA A 652 -4.16 64.31 33.36
CA ALA A 652 -3.71 65.28 34.33
C ALA A 652 -4.69 66.49 34.36
#